data_e20d8e0f4c4fa26468b2eb731174989c
#
_entry.id   e20d8e0f4c4fa26468b2eb731174989c
#
_cell.length_a   1.000
_cell.length_b   1.000
_cell.length_c   1.000
_cell.angle_alpha   90.00
_cell.angle_beta   90.00
_cell.angle_gamma   90.00
#
_symmetry.space_group_name_H-M   'P 1'
#
loop_
_entity.id
_entity.type
_entity.pdbx_description
1 polymer ?
#
loop_
_entity_poly.entity_id
_entity_poly.type
_entity_poly.pdbx_seq_one_letter_code
_entity_poly.pdbx_strand_id
1 'polypeptide(L)'
;MSINELLATLKAHGIHLTVKDGQLVVQGNRRALTDNGLLDHLREHKPALIELIGQGQYQTGKRVALVLPANGIAPGCTRITPEMLTLVQLDQDTIDRLIDSIPGGADNVQDIYPLAPLQQGILYHHVTATQGDPYVMHVQFAFADRERLLAFAEAMQTVIARHDILRTSVHWEGLETPVQVVWRHAQLQVDTLSSAAGITLNLGQAPLMRLICIESSSNERVQATLLFHHIAMDHSALEVVRHEIQACLSGQAELLGTPVPFRNYVGQALLGVSEEEHEVFFRDMLGDLDEPTLAYDLQDLSGDGDCVEETGLTLDLALCQGLRAQARTLGVSVASLFHLGWACVLAGLTGRQRVVFGTVLMGRLLGAEATERALGIFINTLPLRINLDDQDVCAAVRATHVRLTTLMRHEHAPLALAQRCSGVTAPTPLFNALLNYRHSSPSHASGETWQGIEVLHAEERSNYPLVVSVDDLGEAFGLTAQTSPGIDPQRICAYLQRTMEALLDALEQAPQTPVDQLGIVPASERTQLLSDFNNQRAEYQRELTIHQRIEQQAALRPDAIAAQVGEQRLSYGELNQRANGLAHYLISLGVRPDDRVAVVARRGLETLVSLLAVLKAGAGYVPVDPAHPDERIAYLLADSAPVAVLTQASLLERLQGLSGGEATAPLIDLEHAHWPEQQSNPQVDGLDASHLVYVIYTSGSTGQPKGVMVEHRTLNNLVDWHCRAFDLHAGSHTASVAGFGFDAMAWEVWPALCAGATLHLPPAEIGTRCAAGLVAGAAAARGFSANTGR
;
A
#
# COMPACT_ATOMS: atom_id res chain seq x y z
N MET A 1 4.20 21.85 46.45
CA MET A 1 4.65 21.85 45.04
C MET A 1 5.31 23.18 44.74
N SER A 2 6.47 23.20 44.14
CA SER A 2 7.12 24.46 43.75
C SER A 2 6.36 25.18 42.64
N ILE A 3 6.53 26.50 42.50
CA ILE A 3 5.87 27.28 41.45
C ILE A 3 6.18 26.72 40.06
N ASN A 4 7.39 26.28 39.78
CA ASN A 4 7.78 25.71 38.49
C ASN A 4 7.13 24.34 38.22
N GLU A 5 7.02 23.51 39.24
CA GLU A 5 6.30 22.21 39.13
C GLU A 5 4.80 22.44 38.95
N LEU A 6 4.22 23.46 39.63
CA LEU A 6 2.82 23.82 39.47
C LEU A 6 2.55 24.31 38.04
N LEU A 7 3.41 25.18 37.50
CA LEU A 7 3.25 25.67 36.13
C LEU A 7 3.41 24.57 35.08
N ALA A 8 4.37 23.65 35.29
CA ALA A 8 4.53 22.49 34.41
C ALA A 8 3.30 21.54 34.44
N THR A 9 2.76 21.30 35.63
CA THR A 9 1.58 20.46 35.82
C THR A 9 0.33 21.09 35.21
N LEU A 10 0.13 22.41 35.38
CA LEU A 10 -0.97 23.15 34.77
C LEU A 10 -0.88 23.10 33.24
N LYS A 11 0.32 23.25 32.67
CA LYS A 11 0.58 23.16 31.25
C LYS A 11 0.26 21.75 30.70
N ALA A 12 0.69 20.71 31.42
CA ALA A 12 0.42 19.31 31.04
C ALA A 12 -1.10 18.98 31.04
N HIS A 13 -1.90 19.67 31.85
CA HIS A 13 -3.36 19.48 31.91
C HIS A 13 -4.12 20.51 31.07
N GLY A 14 -3.45 21.29 30.22
CA GLY A 14 -4.11 22.28 29.35
C GLY A 14 -4.77 23.42 30.10
N ILE A 15 -4.28 23.76 31.29
CA ILE A 15 -4.79 24.85 32.12
C ILE A 15 -3.93 26.10 31.91
N HIS A 16 -4.58 27.20 31.55
CA HIS A 16 -3.96 28.48 31.26
C HIS A 16 -4.25 29.51 32.35
N LEU A 17 -3.21 30.25 32.71
CA LEU A 17 -3.33 31.35 33.70
C LEU A 17 -3.21 32.70 32.98
N THR A 18 -4.09 33.62 33.26
CA THR A 18 -4.01 35.03 32.81
C THR A 18 -4.28 35.97 33.97
N VAL A 19 -3.71 37.19 33.92
CA VAL A 19 -4.03 38.23 34.89
C VAL A 19 -4.91 39.26 34.20
N LYS A 20 -6.13 39.49 34.75
CA LYS A 20 -7.04 40.50 34.27
C LYS A 20 -7.46 41.38 35.48
N ASP A 21 -7.31 42.69 35.37
CA ASP A 21 -7.62 43.65 36.42
C ASP A 21 -6.97 43.33 37.79
N GLY A 22 -5.67 42.84 37.75
CA GLY A 22 -4.95 42.45 38.96
C GLY A 22 -5.41 41.11 39.60
N GLN A 23 -6.30 40.40 38.95
CA GLN A 23 -6.75 39.09 39.42
C GLN A 23 -6.27 37.93 38.53
N LEU A 24 -5.87 36.82 39.16
CA LEU A 24 -5.50 35.58 38.44
C LEU A 24 -6.79 34.91 37.88
N VAL A 25 -6.85 34.79 36.57
CA VAL A 25 -7.92 34.10 35.87
C VAL A 25 -7.37 32.75 35.36
N VAL A 26 -8.08 31.66 35.67
CA VAL A 26 -7.72 30.30 35.33
C VAL A 26 -8.67 29.82 34.24
N GLN A 27 -8.14 29.41 33.10
CA GLN A 27 -8.89 28.88 31.95
C GLN A 27 -8.39 27.45 31.64
N GLY A 28 -9.31 26.50 31.43
CA GLY A 28 -8.99 25.12 31.06
C GLY A 28 -9.90 24.09 31.69
N ASN A 29 -9.47 22.83 31.71
CA ASN A 29 -10.26 21.70 32.16
C ASN A 29 -10.59 21.78 33.67
N ARG A 30 -11.86 22.09 34.00
CA ARG A 30 -12.38 22.21 35.36
C ARG A 30 -12.22 20.95 36.21
N ARG A 31 -12.28 19.75 35.61
CA ARG A 31 -12.10 18.49 36.34
C ARG A 31 -10.64 18.31 36.78
N ALA A 32 -9.70 18.61 35.92
CA ALA A 32 -8.28 18.53 36.25
C ALA A 32 -7.86 19.48 37.39
N LEU A 33 -8.56 20.61 37.54
CA LEU A 33 -8.35 21.56 38.65
C LEU A 33 -8.82 21.01 40.00
N THR A 34 -9.91 20.22 40.02
CA THR A 34 -10.52 19.67 41.25
C THR A 34 -9.90 18.34 41.71
N ASP A 35 -9.56 17.49 40.75
CA ASP A 35 -9.17 16.11 41.08
C ASP A 35 -7.73 15.95 41.62
N ASN A 36 -6.84 16.94 41.39
CA ASN A 36 -5.41 16.86 41.71
C ASN A 36 -4.94 17.87 42.79
N GLY A 37 -5.83 18.51 43.53
CA GLY A 37 -5.48 19.51 44.54
C GLY A 37 -4.81 20.78 43.97
N LEU A 38 -4.84 20.95 42.64
CA LEU A 38 -4.19 22.08 41.94
C LEU A 38 -4.79 23.43 42.33
N LEU A 39 -6.06 23.45 42.69
CA LEU A 39 -6.74 24.69 43.15
C LEU A 39 -6.15 25.25 44.47
N ASP A 40 -5.73 24.39 45.38
CA ASP A 40 -5.15 24.81 46.64
C ASP A 40 -3.73 25.33 46.41
N HIS A 41 -2.94 24.68 45.58
CA HIS A 41 -1.62 25.19 45.19
C HIS A 41 -1.68 26.50 44.36
N LEU A 42 -2.72 26.68 43.51
CA LEU A 42 -2.95 27.97 42.85
C LEU A 42 -3.33 29.09 43.81
N ARG A 43 -4.06 28.80 44.91
CA ARG A 43 -4.37 29.76 45.95
C ARG A 43 -3.18 30.12 46.78
N GLU A 44 -2.36 29.13 47.13
CA GLU A 44 -1.13 29.30 47.92
C GLU A 44 -0.09 30.19 47.17
N HIS A 45 0.06 29.98 45.91
CA HIS A 45 1.04 30.71 45.08
C HIS A 45 0.47 31.89 44.28
N LYS A 46 -0.79 32.29 44.54
CA LYS A 46 -1.50 33.35 43.79
C LYS A 46 -0.75 34.66 43.67
N PRO A 47 -0.15 35.25 44.75
CA PRO A 47 0.57 36.54 44.63
C PRO A 47 1.78 36.42 43.71
N ALA A 48 2.60 35.37 43.88
CA ALA A 48 3.78 35.16 43.09
C ALA A 48 3.47 34.80 41.61
N LEU A 49 2.36 34.12 41.32
CA LEU A 49 1.89 33.87 39.97
C LEU A 49 1.41 35.15 39.29
N ILE A 50 0.74 36.08 40.03
CA ILE A 50 0.32 37.38 39.50
C ILE A 50 1.55 38.23 39.13
N GLU A 51 2.57 38.21 39.98
CA GLU A 51 3.80 38.94 39.74
C GLU A 51 4.60 38.36 38.56
N LEU A 52 4.75 37.05 38.48
CA LEU A 52 5.44 36.34 37.40
C LEU A 52 4.75 36.55 36.04
N ILE A 53 3.42 36.51 36.01
CA ILE A 53 2.63 36.76 34.80
C ILE A 53 2.63 38.27 34.44
N GLY A 54 2.58 39.15 35.45
CA GLY A 54 2.60 40.58 35.27
C GLY A 54 3.95 41.13 34.79
N GLN A 55 5.05 40.48 35.16
CA GLN A 55 6.41 40.80 34.71
C GLN A 55 6.77 40.15 33.34
N GLY A 56 5.85 39.43 32.69
CA GLY A 56 6.10 38.79 31.41
C GLY A 56 7.03 37.56 31.47
N GLN A 57 7.43 37.13 32.68
CA GLN A 57 8.28 35.94 32.87
C GLN A 57 7.56 34.62 32.72
N TYR A 58 6.23 34.62 32.66
CA TYR A 58 5.41 33.47 32.36
C TYR A 58 4.42 33.81 31.27
N GLN A 59 4.65 33.30 30.08
CA GLN A 59 3.73 33.44 28.98
C GLN A 59 2.79 32.20 28.93
N THR A 60 1.54 32.42 29.29
CA THR A 60 0.46 31.49 28.98
C THR A 60 0.20 31.55 27.49
N GLY A 61 0.60 30.52 26.74
CA GLY A 61 0.06 30.08 25.45
C GLY A 61 -0.61 31.03 24.45
N LYS A 62 -0.68 32.34 24.67
CA LYS A 62 -0.87 33.30 23.60
C LYS A 62 0.47 33.49 22.91
N ARG A 63 0.61 32.91 21.71
CA ARG A 63 1.67 33.33 20.80
C ARG A 63 1.74 34.85 20.82
N VAL A 64 2.89 35.43 21.15
CA VAL A 64 3.19 36.82 20.81
C VAL A 64 2.88 36.94 19.33
N ALA A 65 1.96 37.82 18.96
CA ALA A 65 1.69 38.05 17.57
C ALA A 65 3.03 38.40 16.89
N LEU A 66 3.51 37.53 16.03
CA LEU A 66 4.76 37.75 15.31
C LEU A 66 4.63 39.08 14.57
N VAL A 67 5.45 40.06 14.93
CA VAL A 67 5.43 41.36 14.25
C VAL A 67 6.24 41.19 12.97
N LEU A 68 5.50 41.04 11.86
CA LEU A 68 6.13 40.94 10.56
C LEU A 68 6.71 42.30 10.15
N PRO A 69 7.93 42.34 9.60
CA PRO A 69 8.48 43.55 9.08
C PRO A 69 7.62 44.09 7.93
N ALA A 70 7.36 45.39 7.90
CA ALA A 70 6.59 46.03 6.85
C ALA A 70 7.33 45.93 5.50
N ASN A 71 6.56 45.94 4.40
CA ASN A 71 7.13 46.06 3.07
C ASN A 71 7.88 47.39 2.93
N GLY A 72 9.13 47.35 2.42
CA GLY A 72 9.98 48.51 2.27
C GLY A 72 9.90 49.22 0.91
N ILE A 73 9.20 48.61 -0.09
CA ILE A 73 9.10 49.14 -1.45
C ILE A 73 7.87 50.04 -1.59
N ALA A 74 8.07 51.35 -1.59
CA ALA A 74 6.99 52.31 -1.74
C ALA A 74 6.48 52.41 -3.21
N PRO A 75 5.21 52.79 -3.44
CA PRO A 75 4.74 53.14 -4.78
C PRO A 75 5.57 54.27 -5.41
N GLY A 76 5.85 54.16 -6.72
CA GLY A 76 6.68 55.15 -7.46
C GLY A 76 8.17 55.00 -7.18
N CYS A 77 8.63 53.90 -6.60
CA CYS A 77 10.03 53.61 -6.41
C CYS A 77 10.73 53.37 -7.75
N THR A 78 11.74 54.17 -8.05
CA THR A 78 12.51 54.08 -9.30
C THR A 78 13.72 53.15 -9.21
N ARG A 79 14.17 52.80 -7.94
CA ARG A 79 15.29 51.91 -7.70
C ARG A 79 15.03 51.14 -6.39
N ILE A 80 15.13 49.83 -6.46
CA ILE A 80 14.99 48.94 -5.29
C ILE A 80 16.41 48.63 -4.76
N THR A 81 16.59 48.73 -3.43
CA THR A 81 17.88 48.45 -2.78
C THR A 81 17.73 47.28 -1.79
N PRO A 82 18.82 46.58 -1.42
CA PRO A 82 18.78 45.47 -0.48
C PRO A 82 18.05 45.76 0.85
N GLU A 83 18.19 47.01 1.38
CA GLU A 83 17.57 47.44 2.64
C GLU A 83 16.03 47.51 2.57
N MET A 84 15.47 47.61 1.36
CA MET A 84 14.01 47.56 1.14
C MET A 84 13.43 46.16 1.21
N LEU A 85 14.28 45.13 1.06
CA LEU A 85 13.87 43.73 1.07
C LEU A 85 13.89 43.18 2.50
N THR A 86 12.74 43.10 3.14
CA THR A 86 12.66 42.80 4.58
C THR A 86 12.52 41.33 4.90
N LEU A 87 12.31 40.45 3.92
CA LEU A 87 12.15 38.99 4.07
C LEU A 87 13.19 38.18 3.29
N VAL A 88 14.02 38.81 2.49
CA VAL A 88 15.11 38.15 1.71
C VAL A 88 16.31 39.03 1.63
N GLN A 89 17.50 38.45 1.55
CA GLN A 89 18.76 39.18 1.33
C GLN A 89 19.22 38.90 -0.11
N LEU A 90 19.31 39.94 -0.92
CA LEU A 90 19.83 39.90 -2.28
C LEU A 90 20.83 41.03 -2.46
N ASP A 91 21.90 40.78 -3.22
CA ASP A 91 22.80 41.83 -3.63
C ASP A 91 22.18 42.73 -4.69
N GLN A 92 22.75 43.92 -4.89
CA GLN A 92 22.19 44.91 -5.80
C GLN A 92 22.20 44.48 -7.27
N ASP A 93 23.25 43.74 -7.70
CA ASP A 93 23.36 43.27 -9.07
C ASP A 93 22.26 42.22 -9.40
N THR A 94 21.92 41.41 -8.40
CA THR A 94 20.82 40.44 -8.49
C THR A 94 19.47 41.13 -8.52
N ILE A 95 19.26 42.15 -7.67
CA ILE A 95 18.04 42.95 -7.69
C ILE A 95 17.87 43.64 -9.05
N ASP A 96 18.91 44.26 -9.57
CA ASP A 96 18.86 44.97 -10.85
C ASP A 96 18.51 44.02 -12.01
N ARG A 97 19.12 42.81 -12.04
CA ARG A 97 18.77 41.78 -13.03
C ARG A 97 17.31 41.32 -12.94
N LEU A 98 16.80 41.11 -11.72
CA LEU A 98 15.40 40.74 -11.51
C LEU A 98 14.46 41.80 -12.03
N ILE A 99 14.74 43.06 -11.70
CA ILE A 99 13.93 44.22 -12.10
C ILE A 99 13.92 44.40 -13.62
N ASP A 100 15.05 44.21 -14.26
CA ASP A 100 15.16 44.31 -15.74
C ASP A 100 14.27 43.28 -16.47
N SER A 101 13.95 42.17 -15.82
CA SER A 101 13.05 41.16 -16.37
C SER A 101 11.56 41.51 -16.21
N ILE A 102 11.22 42.46 -15.35
CA ILE A 102 9.84 42.85 -15.04
C ILE A 102 9.34 43.97 -15.96
N PRO A 103 8.22 43.80 -16.66
CA PRO A 103 7.61 44.86 -17.45
C PRO A 103 7.32 46.11 -16.59
N GLY A 104 7.85 47.26 -16.95
CA GLY A 104 7.72 48.50 -16.18
C GLY A 104 8.82 48.71 -15.15
N GLY A 105 9.76 47.78 -15.00
CA GLY A 105 10.90 47.91 -14.09
C GLY A 105 10.54 48.08 -12.63
N ALA A 106 11.33 48.83 -11.87
CA ALA A 106 11.17 49.04 -10.43
C ALA A 106 9.80 49.64 -10.03
N ASP A 107 9.22 50.49 -10.87
CA ASP A 107 7.91 51.10 -10.61
C ASP A 107 6.77 50.07 -10.57
N ASN A 108 6.89 48.95 -11.32
CA ASN A 108 5.92 47.89 -11.32
C ASN A 108 6.16 46.82 -10.24
N VAL A 109 7.27 46.87 -9.52
CA VAL A 109 7.52 45.91 -8.42
C VAL A 109 6.90 46.42 -7.11
N GLN A 110 6.05 45.59 -6.49
CA GLN A 110 5.43 45.85 -5.20
C GLN A 110 6.24 45.28 -4.05
N ASP A 111 6.73 44.02 -4.18
CA ASP A 111 7.46 43.30 -3.13
C ASP A 111 8.34 42.19 -3.73
N ILE A 112 9.38 41.76 -2.99
CA ILE A 112 10.23 40.61 -3.31
C ILE A 112 10.45 39.81 -2.02
N TYR A 113 10.11 38.51 -2.02
CA TYR A 113 10.31 37.66 -0.87
C TYR A 113 10.45 36.18 -1.29
N PRO A 114 10.97 35.27 -0.42
CA PRO A 114 11.20 33.88 -0.79
C PRO A 114 9.90 33.10 -1.03
N LEU A 115 10.01 31.92 -1.59
CA LEU A 115 8.90 30.98 -1.73
C LEU A 115 8.49 30.38 -0.39
N ALA A 116 7.20 30.11 -0.23
CA ALA A 116 6.67 29.29 0.85
C ALA A 116 7.15 27.82 0.70
N PRO A 117 7.16 27.02 1.80
CA PRO A 117 7.71 25.67 1.77
C PRO A 117 7.17 24.77 0.66
N LEU A 118 5.84 24.73 0.46
CA LEU A 118 5.25 23.93 -0.61
C LEU A 118 5.56 24.51 -2.01
N GLN A 119 5.63 25.82 -2.15
CA GLN A 119 6.01 26.47 -3.41
C GLN A 119 7.42 26.04 -3.86
N GLN A 120 8.34 25.81 -2.92
CA GLN A 120 9.68 25.30 -3.24
C GLN A 120 9.61 23.86 -3.80
N GLY A 121 8.76 23.00 -3.22
CA GLY A 121 8.52 21.65 -3.72
C GLY A 121 7.90 21.65 -5.12
N ILE A 122 6.89 22.50 -5.36
CA ILE A 122 6.25 22.66 -6.67
C ILE A 122 7.26 23.15 -7.72
N LEU A 123 8.07 24.15 -7.37
CA LEU A 123 9.12 24.67 -8.26
C LEU A 123 10.15 23.58 -8.61
N TYR A 124 10.56 22.76 -7.62
CA TYR A 124 11.46 21.64 -7.87
C TYR A 124 10.90 20.68 -8.92
N HIS A 125 9.64 20.28 -8.79
CA HIS A 125 8.98 19.42 -9.76
C HIS A 125 8.84 20.08 -11.13
N HIS A 126 8.46 21.37 -11.17
CA HIS A 126 8.39 22.13 -12.42
C HIS A 126 9.72 22.15 -13.19
N VAL A 127 10.84 22.39 -12.48
CA VAL A 127 12.18 22.46 -13.10
C VAL A 127 12.69 21.08 -13.52
N THR A 128 12.31 20.03 -12.81
CA THR A 128 12.75 18.64 -13.10
C THR A 128 11.83 17.88 -14.05
N ALA A 129 10.64 18.40 -14.34
CA ALA A 129 9.69 17.77 -15.24
C ALA A 129 10.24 17.65 -16.67
N THR A 130 10.18 16.44 -17.22
CA THR A 130 10.62 16.15 -18.60
C THR A 130 9.47 16.13 -19.60
N GLN A 131 8.24 15.95 -19.14
CA GLN A 131 7.01 15.91 -19.93
C GLN A 131 5.87 16.55 -19.12
N GLY A 132 5.31 17.66 -19.65
CA GLY A 132 4.19 18.35 -19.01
C GLY A 132 4.55 19.01 -17.66
N ASP A 133 3.59 19.73 -17.09
CA ASP A 133 3.69 20.29 -15.74
C ASP A 133 2.44 19.88 -14.97
N PRO A 134 2.57 18.95 -13.98
CA PRO A 134 1.43 18.42 -13.22
C PRO A 134 0.74 19.49 -12.37
N TYR A 135 1.37 20.65 -12.21
CA TYR A 135 0.83 21.76 -11.41
C TYR A 135 0.13 22.83 -12.23
N VAL A 136 -0.02 22.66 -13.54
CA VAL A 136 -0.88 23.48 -14.38
C VAL A 136 -2.31 22.94 -14.32
N MET A 137 -3.18 23.66 -13.63
CA MET A 137 -4.57 23.30 -13.41
C MET A 137 -5.46 23.84 -14.52
N HIS A 138 -6.53 23.11 -14.84
CA HIS A 138 -7.44 23.42 -15.94
C HIS A 138 -8.89 23.50 -15.39
N VAL A 139 -9.56 24.64 -15.63
CA VAL A 139 -11.01 24.76 -15.40
C VAL A 139 -11.69 25.15 -16.70
N GLN A 140 -12.62 24.32 -17.16
CA GLN A 140 -13.37 24.52 -18.38
C GLN A 140 -14.73 25.15 -18.12
N PHE A 141 -15.05 26.21 -18.86
CA PHE A 141 -16.30 26.94 -18.76
C PHE A 141 -17.05 26.93 -20.08
N ALA A 142 -18.38 26.93 -19.99
CA ALA A 142 -19.26 27.27 -21.09
C ALA A 142 -20.00 28.59 -20.78
N PHE A 143 -19.86 29.57 -21.67
CA PHE A 143 -20.50 30.87 -21.56
C PHE A 143 -21.70 30.95 -22.52
N ALA A 144 -22.80 31.55 -22.07
CA ALA A 144 -23.98 31.72 -22.93
C ALA A 144 -23.66 32.47 -24.20
N ASP A 145 -22.79 33.47 -24.13
CA ASP A 145 -22.35 34.32 -25.24
C ASP A 145 -20.97 34.94 -24.96
N ARG A 146 -20.47 35.71 -25.96
CA ARG A 146 -19.18 36.40 -25.87
C ARG A 146 -19.18 37.57 -24.86
N GLU A 147 -20.34 38.18 -24.62
CA GLU A 147 -20.47 39.28 -23.66
C GLU A 147 -20.25 38.75 -22.24
N ARG A 148 -20.79 37.58 -21.91
CA ARG A 148 -20.56 36.88 -20.63
C ARG A 148 -19.11 36.47 -20.44
N LEU A 149 -18.45 35.98 -21.49
CA LEU A 149 -17.01 35.70 -21.44
C LEU A 149 -16.19 36.96 -21.11
N LEU A 150 -16.47 38.07 -21.78
CA LEU A 150 -15.78 39.34 -21.54
C LEU A 150 -16.05 39.86 -20.12
N ALA A 151 -17.27 39.79 -19.65
CA ALA A 151 -17.63 40.18 -18.27
C ALA A 151 -16.89 39.30 -17.24
N PHE A 152 -16.77 38.01 -17.49
CA PHE A 152 -15.97 37.10 -16.67
C PHE A 152 -14.47 37.48 -16.66
N ALA A 153 -13.90 37.73 -17.81
CA ALA A 153 -12.49 38.16 -17.94
C ALA A 153 -12.21 39.47 -17.18
N GLU A 154 -13.13 40.44 -17.26
CA GLU A 154 -13.06 41.71 -16.52
C GLU A 154 -13.19 41.54 -15.01
N ALA A 155 -14.12 40.70 -14.58
CA ALA A 155 -14.25 40.30 -13.16
C ALA A 155 -12.99 39.62 -12.64
N MET A 156 -12.43 38.67 -13.40
CA MET A 156 -11.16 38.00 -13.08
C MET A 156 -10.00 39.00 -13.01
N GLN A 157 -9.91 39.96 -13.97
CA GLN A 157 -8.88 41.01 -13.92
C GLN A 157 -9.02 41.87 -12.67
N THR A 158 -10.23 42.13 -12.21
CA THR A 158 -10.49 42.84 -10.93
C THR A 158 -9.97 42.06 -9.75
N VAL A 159 -10.22 40.72 -9.69
CA VAL A 159 -9.71 39.83 -8.64
C VAL A 159 -8.18 39.78 -8.67
N ILE A 160 -7.57 39.67 -9.86
CA ILE A 160 -6.10 39.71 -10.03
C ILE A 160 -5.53 41.03 -9.46
N ALA A 161 -6.15 42.16 -9.75
CA ALA A 161 -5.71 43.46 -9.24
C ALA A 161 -5.80 43.60 -7.72
N ARG A 162 -6.76 42.92 -7.10
CA ARG A 162 -6.97 42.93 -5.65
C ARG A 162 -5.93 42.12 -4.87
N HIS A 163 -5.52 40.97 -5.36
CA HIS A 163 -4.67 40.00 -4.64
C HIS A 163 -3.24 39.97 -5.15
N ASP A 164 -2.28 40.17 -4.25
CA ASP A 164 -0.85 40.21 -4.55
C ASP A 164 -0.32 38.91 -5.14
N ILE A 165 -0.70 37.76 -4.59
CA ILE A 165 -0.26 36.46 -5.08
C ILE A 165 -0.66 36.19 -6.54
N LEU A 166 -1.81 36.70 -7.00
CA LEU A 166 -2.26 36.53 -8.38
C LEU A 166 -1.46 37.42 -9.36
N ARG A 167 -0.70 38.40 -8.84
CA ARG A 167 0.19 39.25 -9.61
C ARG A 167 1.67 38.95 -9.39
N THR A 168 1.97 37.69 -9.02
CA THR A 168 3.30 37.27 -8.61
C THR A 168 3.94 36.40 -9.71
N SER A 169 5.23 36.66 -9.98
CA SER A 169 6.12 35.81 -10.79
C SER A 169 7.15 35.14 -9.91
N VAL A 170 7.71 34.01 -10.34
CA VAL A 170 8.70 33.20 -9.62
C VAL A 170 10.03 33.19 -10.37
N HIS A 171 11.11 33.44 -9.67
CA HIS A 171 12.47 33.55 -10.23
C HIS A 171 13.42 32.69 -9.41
N TRP A 172 14.26 31.89 -10.08
CA TRP A 172 15.20 30.95 -9.44
C TRP A 172 16.56 30.86 -10.14
N GLU A 173 16.63 31.24 -11.42
CA GLU A 173 17.86 31.08 -12.20
C GLU A 173 18.97 32.02 -11.67
N GLY A 174 20.09 31.41 -11.28
CA GLY A 174 21.24 32.15 -10.75
C GLY A 174 21.02 32.77 -9.37
N LEU A 175 20.00 32.29 -8.61
CA LEU A 175 19.73 32.68 -7.23
C LEU A 175 20.08 31.55 -6.27
N GLU A 176 20.65 31.88 -5.12
CA GLU A 176 20.87 30.95 -4.03
C GLU A 176 19.52 30.46 -3.44
N THR A 177 18.58 31.39 -3.28
CA THR A 177 17.21 31.15 -2.82
C THR A 177 16.23 31.65 -3.85
N PRO A 178 15.32 30.80 -4.37
CA PRO A 178 14.25 31.22 -5.25
C PRO A 178 13.35 32.28 -4.59
N VAL A 179 12.94 33.25 -5.39
CA VAL A 179 12.10 34.37 -4.91
C VAL A 179 10.83 34.52 -5.77
N GLN A 180 9.83 35.08 -5.15
CA GLN A 180 8.66 35.57 -5.84
C GLN A 180 8.67 37.11 -5.87
N VAL A 181 8.35 37.67 -7.04
CA VAL A 181 8.26 39.09 -7.31
C VAL A 181 6.82 39.49 -7.51
N VAL A 182 6.29 40.31 -6.63
CA VAL A 182 4.92 40.81 -6.72
C VAL A 182 4.89 42.05 -7.61
N TRP A 183 4.07 42.02 -8.66
CA TRP A 183 3.88 43.13 -9.55
C TRP A 183 2.74 44.03 -9.05
N ARG A 184 2.82 45.34 -9.35
CA ARG A 184 1.69 46.26 -9.06
C ARG A 184 0.58 46.07 -10.08
N HIS A 185 0.98 45.85 -11.34
CA HIS A 185 0.08 45.68 -12.47
C HIS A 185 0.43 44.42 -13.25
N ALA A 186 -0.52 43.50 -13.34
CA ALA A 186 -0.44 42.30 -14.16
C ALA A 186 -1.77 42.14 -14.92
N GLN A 187 -1.69 41.82 -16.22
CA GLN A 187 -2.87 41.75 -17.09
C GLN A 187 -3.16 40.29 -17.48
N LEU A 188 -4.41 39.83 -17.28
CA LEU A 188 -4.86 38.53 -17.74
C LEU A 188 -4.76 38.44 -19.25
N GLN A 189 -4.06 37.42 -19.75
CA GLN A 189 -4.01 37.11 -21.16
C GLN A 189 -5.24 36.31 -21.56
N VAL A 190 -5.93 36.80 -22.60
CA VAL A 190 -7.11 36.11 -23.18
C VAL A 190 -6.76 35.76 -24.62
N ASP A 191 -6.56 34.48 -24.88
CA ASP A 191 -6.15 34.00 -26.21
C ASP A 191 -7.30 33.24 -26.88
N THR A 192 -7.30 33.22 -28.20
CA THR A 192 -8.24 32.38 -28.98
C THR A 192 -7.44 31.33 -29.73
N LEU A 193 -7.66 30.06 -29.38
CA LEU A 193 -6.93 28.93 -29.93
C LEU A 193 -7.88 27.79 -30.31
N SER A 194 -7.41 26.84 -31.10
CA SER A 194 -8.18 25.64 -31.46
C SER A 194 -8.20 24.58 -30.33
N SER A 195 -7.25 24.64 -29.38
CA SER A 195 -7.15 23.74 -28.24
C SER A 195 -6.33 24.40 -27.13
N ALA A 196 -6.63 24.07 -25.89
CA ALA A 196 -5.83 24.43 -24.71
C ALA A 196 -4.73 23.40 -24.37
N ALA A 197 -4.68 22.28 -25.08
CA ALA A 197 -3.72 21.21 -24.81
C ALA A 197 -2.27 21.61 -25.13
N GLY A 198 -1.33 21.24 -24.25
CA GLY A 198 0.10 21.47 -24.44
C GLY A 198 0.58 22.90 -24.20
N ILE A 199 -0.25 23.77 -23.60
CA ILE A 199 0.15 25.12 -23.23
C ILE A 199 0.89 25.11 -21.89
N THR A 200 2.08 25.67 -21.87
CA THR A 200 2.87 25.89 -20.68
C THR A 200 2.69 27.29 -20.12
N LEU A 201 2.78 27.45 -18.81
CA LEU A 201 2.83 28.76 -18.16
C LEU A 201 4.27 29.11 -17.83
N ASN A 202 4.68 30.31 -18.15
CA ASN A 202 6.01 30.84 -17.79
C ASN A 202 5.94 31.41 -16.39
N LEU A 203 6.58 30.74 -15.41
CA LEU A 203 6.58 31.19 -14.01
C LEU A 203 7.25 32.54 -13.79
N GLY A 204 8.13 32.96 -14.67
CA GLY A 204 8.75 34.31 -14.64
C GLY A 204 7.83 35.45 -15.05
N GLN A 205 6.56 35.20 -15.40
CA GLN A 205 5.61 36.21 -15.86
C GLN A 205 4.32 36.16 -15.02
N ALA A 206 3.84 37.34 -14.60
CA ALA A 206 2.55 37.48 -13.91
C ALA A 206 1.46 37.98 -14.85
N PRO A 207 0.20 37.53 -14.67
CA PRO A 207 -0.27 36.54 -13.72
C PRO A 207 0.05 35.08 -14.13
N LEU A 208 0.20 34.21 -13.19
CA LEU A 208 0.42 32.75 -13.43
C LEU A 208 -0.87 32.06 -13.87
N MET A 209 -1.58 32.68 -14.81
CA MET A 209 -2.84 32.19 -15.38
C MET A 209 -3.12 32.77 -16.77
N ARG A 210 -3.90 32.02 -17.57
CA ARG A 210 -4.35 32.41 -18.92
C ARG A 210 -5.77 31.95 -19.17
N LEU A 211 -6.57 32.72 -19.87
CA LEU A 211 -7.90 32.34 -20.32
C LEU A 211 -7.86 32.06 -21.83
N ILE A 212 -8.15 30.83 -22.21
CA ILE A 212 -8.08 30.35 -23.58
C ILE A 212 -9.48 30.11 -24.11
N CYS A 213 -9.92 30.91 -25.06
CA CYS A 213 -11.17 30.72 -25.76
C CYS A 213 -10.98 29.68 -26.87
N ILE A 214 -11.87 28.68 -26.93
CA ILE A 214 -11.83 27.64 -27.95
C ILE A 214 -12.77 28.04 -29.09
N GLU A 215 -12.25 28.13 -30.32
CA GLU A 215 -13.06 28.35 -31.50
C GLU A 215 -13.95 27.13 -31.78
N SER A 216 -15.25 27.27 -31.56
CA SER A 216 -16.23 26.26 -31.96
C SER A 216 -16.97 26.68 -33.22
N SER A 217 -16.90 25.86 -34.22
CA SER A 217 -17.53 26.12 -35.54
C SER A 217 -19.06 25.87 -35.57
N SER A 218 -19.68 25.49 -34.45
CA SER A 218 -21.03 24.95 -34.49
C SER A 218 -21.98 25.30 -33.33
N ASN A 219 -21.63 26.16 -32.35
CA ASN A 219 -22.49 26.36 -31.20
C ASN A 219 -22.69 27.85 -30.82
N GLU A 220 -23.92 28.13 -30.37
CA GLU A 220 -24.35 29.38 -29.76
C GLU A 220 -23.60 29.71 -28.45
N ARG A 221 -22.91 28.74 -27.82
CA ARG A 221 -22.15 28.88 -26.55
C ARG A 221 -20.66 29.01 -26.82
N VAL A 222 -20.00 29.93 -26.10
CA VAL A 222 -18.55 30.11 -26.14
C VAL A 222 -17.90 29.23 -25.04
N GLN A 223 -16.94 28.40 -25.40
CA GLN A 223 -16.14 27.65 -24.47
C GLN A 223 -14.81 28.34 -24.21
N ALA A 224 -14.38 28.33 -22.92
CA ALA A 224 -13.05 28.78 -22.58
C ALA A 224 -12.46 27.92 -21.45
N THR A 225 -11.15 27.78 -21.46
CA THR A 225 -10.38 27.09 -20.40
C THR A 225 -9.54 28.12 -19.67
N LEU A 226 -9.74 28.21 -18.33
CA LEU A 226 -8.83 28.94 -17.46
C LEU A 226 -7.68 28.00 -17.09
N LEU A 227 -6.47 28.35 -17.50
CA LEU A 227 -5.24 27.72 -17.05
C LEU A 227 -4.67 28.54 -15.89
N PHE A 228 -4.24 27.90 -14.82
CA PHE A 228 -3.52 28.55 -13.74
C PHE A 228 -2.52 27.60 -13.10
N HIS A 229 -1.45 28.17 -12.54
CA HIS A 229 -0.43 27.35 -11.88
C HIS A 229 -0.73 27.19 -10.39
N HIS A 230 -0.67 25.95 -9.89
CA HIS A 230 -0.96 25.62 -8.50
C HIS A 230 -0.04 26.33 -7.50
N ILE A 231 1.16 26.76 -7.91
CA ILE A 231 2.09 27.56 -7.09
C ILE A 231 1.49 28.88 -6.57
N ALA A 232 0.45 29.40 -7.25
CA ALA A 232 -0.23 30.64 -6.87
C ALA A 232 -1.53 30.42 -6.08
N MET A 233 -2.19 29.28 -6.24
CA MET A 233 -3.51 29.01 -5.63
C MET A 233 -3.68 27.56 -5.24
N ASP A 234 -4.23 27.33 -4.06
CA ASP A 234 -4.79 26.03 -3.63
C ASP A 234 -6.32 25.95 -3.90
N HIS A 235 -6.92 24.80 -3.60
CA HIS A 235 -8.36 24.59 -3.77
C HIS A 235 -9.20 25.63 -3.03
N SER A 236 -8.84 25.93 -1.78
CA SER A 236 -9.55 26.94 -0.97
C SER A 236 -9.40 28.36 -1.56
N ALA A 237 -8.25 28.68 -2.14
CA ALA A 237 -8.05 29.94 -2.83
C ALA A 237 -8.93 30.05 -4.09
N LEU A 238 -9.11 28.95 -4.82
CA LEU A 238 -10.00 28.89 -5.99
C LEU A 238 -11.47 29.21 -5.59
N GLU A 239 -11.93 28.71 -4.44
CA GLU A 239 -13.25 29.03 -3.91
C GLU A 239 -13.40 30.53 -3.57
N VAL A 240 -12.38 31.17 -3.00
CA VAL A 240 -12.38 32.61 -2.76
C VAL A 240 -12.44 33.39 -4.07
N VAL A 241 -11.62 33.00 -5.07
CA VAL A 241 -11.64 33.59 -6.41
C VAL A 241 -13.03 33.48 -7.03
N ARG A 242 -13.64 32.29 -6.97
CA ARG A 242 -15.01 32.05 -7.45
C ARG A 242 -16.03 33.00 -6.80
N HIS A 243 -15.98 33.12 -5.47
CA HIS A 243 -16.85 34.01 -4.72
C HIS A 243 -16.66 35.48 -5.11
N GLU A 244 -15.41 35.95 -5.22
CA GLU A 244 -15.12 37.34 -5.59
C GLU A 244 -15.50 37.67 -7.05
N ILE A 245 -15.32 36.72 -8.00
CA ILE A 245 -15.81 36.85 -9.37
C ILE A 245 -17.34 37.01 -9.38
N GLN A 246 -18.05 36.17 -8.62
CA GLN A 246 -19.50 36.27 -8.49
C GLN A 246 -19.93 37.63 -7.97
N ALA A 247 -19.26 38.14 -6.94
CA ALA A 247 -19.54 39.48 -6.41
C ALA A 247 -19.29 40.57 -7.46
N CYS A 248 -18.24 40.49 -8.23
CA CYS A 248 -17.94 41.42 -9.34
C CYS A 248 -19.01 41.34 -10.43
N LEU A 249 -19.42 40.15 -10.88
CA LEU A 249 -20.44 39.94 -11.89
C LEU A 249 -21.83 40.43 -11.43
N SER A 250 -22.09 40.43 -10.11
CA SER A 250 -23.32 40.92 -9.50
C SER A 250 -23.28 42.42 -9.16
N GLY A 251 -22.20 43.15 -9.46
CA GLY A 251 -22.04 44.55 -9.12
C GLY A 251 -21.83 44.82 -7.62
N GLN A 252 -21.39 43.82 -6.87
CA GLN A 252 -21.21 43.87 -5.40
C GLN A 252 -19.72 43.91 -4.99
N ALA A 253 -18.82 44.22 -5.89
CA ALA A 253 -17.37 44.25 -5.64
C ALA A 253 -16.98 45.16 -4.44
N GLU A 254 -17.73 46.23 -4.19
CA GLU A 254 -17.50 47.14 -3.05
C GLU A 254 -17.74 46.51 -1.67
N LEU A 255 -18.49 45.40 -1.61
CA LEU A 255 -18.77 44.65 -0.36
C LEU A 255 -17.63 43.70 0.01
N LEU A 256 -16.71 43.46 -0.90
CA LEU A 256 -15.55 42.60 -0.65
C LEU A 256 -14.57 43.27 0.33
N GLY A 257 -14.22 42.56 1.38
CA GLY A 257 -13.27 43.08 2.39
C GLY A 257 -11.88 43.31 1.84
N THR A 258 -11.02 43.97 2.62
CA THR A 258 -9.61 44.17 2.23
C THR A 258 -8.87 42.85 2.13
N PRO A 259 -8.18 42.56 1.01
CA PRO A 259 -7.40 41.34 0.86
C PRO A 259 -6.21 41.32 1.81
N VAL A 260 -5.83 40.10 2.24
CA VAL A 260 -4.65 39.87 3.10
C VAL A 260 -3.46 39.52 2.21
N PRO A 261 -2.34 40.25 2.32
CA PRO A 261 -1.16 39.96 1.52
C PRO A 261 -0.55 38.58 1.83
N PHE A 262 -0.18 37.82 0.79
CA PHE A 262 0.41 36.50 0.92
C PHE A 262 1.80 36.52 1.60
N ARG A 263 2.52 37.67 1.49
CA ARG A 263 3.78 37.88 2.23
C ARG A 263 3.63 37.64 3.75
N ASN A 264 2.44 37.85 4.32
CA ASN A 264 2.22 37.62 5.75
C ASN A 264 2.37 36.15 6.11
N TYR A 265 1.89 35.26 5.26
CA TYR A 265 2.05 33.82 5.42
C TYR A 265 3.55 33.40 5.29
N VAL A 266 4.22 33.91 4.24
CA VAL A 266 5.64 33.64 4.04
C VAL A 266 6.48 34.18 5.20
N GLY A 267 6.17 35.39 5.69
CA GLY A 267 6.85 35.95 6.87
C GLY A 267 6.62 35.13 8.13
N GLN A 268 5.42 34.58 8.33
CA GLN A 268 5.14 33.66 9.46
C GLN A 268 5.91 32.35 9.32
N ALA A 269 6.00 31.80 8.11
CA ALA A 269 6.75 30.58 7.85
C ALA A 269 8.26 30.77 8.13
N LEU A 270 8.82 31.90 7.74
CA LEU A 270 10.25 32.21 7.90
C LEU A 270 10.66 32.60 9.33
N LEU A 271 9.82 33.35 10.01
CA LEU A 271 10.14 33.97 11.32
C LEU A 271 9.47 33.26 12.50
N GLY A 272 8.72 32.21 12.24
CA GLY A 272 7.98 31.45 13.25
C GLY A 272 8.85 30.43 14.00
N VAL A 273 8.69 29.15 13.69
CA VAL A 273 9.49 28.05 14.25
C VAL A 273 10.82 27.99 13.53
N SER A 274 11.95 27.86 14.26
CA SER A 274 13.27 27.82 13.64
C SER A 274 13.54 26.49 12.92
N GLU A 275 14.48 26.49 11.98
CA GLU A 275 14.88 25.27 11.26
C GLU A 275 15.42 24.19 12.21
N GLU A 276 16.18 24.59 13.25
CA GLU A 276 16.69 23.68 14.25
C GLU A 276 15.57 23.02 15.06
N GLU A 277 14.50 23.75 15.39
CA GLU A 277 13.35 23.16 16.08
C GLU A 277 12.59 22.18 15.19
N HIS A 278 12.46 22.49 13.90
CA HIS A 278 11.91 21.56 12.91
C HIS A 278 12.77 20.30 12.79
N GLU A 279 14.09 20.46 12.71
CA GLU A 279 15.03 19.35 12.57
C GLU A 279 14.99 18.41 13.78
N VAL A 280 14.99 18.96 15.00
CA VAL A 280 14.86 18.16 16.24
C VAL A 280 13.57 17.34 16.22
N PHE A 281 12.45 17.96 15.85
CA PHE A 281 11.15 17.29 15.78
C PHE A 281 11.15 16.15 14.77
N PHE A 282 11.62 16.39 13.53
CA PHE A 282 11.63 15.36 12.49
C PHE A 282 12.65 14.26 12.75
N ARG A 283 13.78 14.55 13.38
CA ARG A 283 14.71 13.50 13.82
C ARG A 283 14.13 12.60 14.89
N ASP A 284 13.38 13.15 15.84
CA ASP A 284 12.65 12.35 16.84
C ASP A 284 11.60 11.45 16.17
N MET A 285 10.90 11.95 15.18
CA MET A 285 9.83 11.23 14.51
C MET A 285 10.32 10.22 13.44
N LEU A 286 11.39 10.53 12.70
CA LEU A 286 11.79 9.83 11.48
C LEU A 286 13.22 9.27 11.53
N GLY A 287 14.02 9.61 12.57
CA GLY A 287 15.46 9.32 12.59
C GLY A 287 15.83 7.83 12.59
N ASP A 288 14.93 6.98 13.07
CA ASP A 288 15.06 5.51 13.04
C ASP A 288 14.36 4.85 11.84
N LEU A 289 13.85 5.65 10.91
CA LEU A 289 13.17 5.16 9.69
C LEU A 289 14.22 4.94 8.58
N ASP A 290 14.48 3.69 8.25
CA ASP A 290 15.43 3.25 7.23
C ASP A 290 14.77 2.74 5.94
N GLU A 291 13.46 2.49 5.98
CA GLU A 291 12.68 2.03 4.84
C GLU A 291 11.43 2.90 4.62
N PRO A 292 11.11 3.26 3.36
CA PRO A 292 9.94 4.07 3.03
C PRO A 292 8.63 3.26 3.14
N THR A 293 7.50 3.95 3.20
CA THR A 293 6.18 3.33 3.05
C THR A 293 5.67 3.57 1.64
N LEU A 294 5.77 2.55 0.79
CA LEU A 294 5.37 2.61 -0.61
C LEU A 294 4.24 1.61 -0.87
N ALA A 295 3.01 2.11 -0.94
CA ALA A 295 1.85 1.31 -1.32
C ALA A 295 2.04 0.79 -2.75
N TYR A 296 1.75 -0.51 -2.97
CA TYR A 296 1.93 -1.20 -4.26
C TYR A 296 3.35 -1.15 -4.84
N ASP A 297 4.37 -0.91 -4.00
CA ASP A 297 5.79 -0.78 -4.38
C ASP A 297 6.08 0.28 -5.48
N LEU A 298 5.17 1.25 -5.66
CA LEU A 298 5.34 2.31 -6.64
C LEU A 298 6.36 3.34 -6.14
N GLN A 299 7.51 3.41 -6.81
CA GLN A 299 8.62 4.31 -6.45
C GLN A 299 8.62 5.62 -7.26
N ASP A 300 7.99 5.62 -8.42
CA ASP A 300 8.00 6.76 -9.31
C ASP A 300 6.90 7.76 -8.95
N LEU A 301 7.31 8.95 -8.50
CA LEU A 301 6.45 10.11 -8.24
C LEU A 301 6.51 11.14 -9.38
N SER A 302 7.17 10.83 -10.49
CA SER A 302 7.39 11.73 -11.60
C SER A 302 6.32 11.69 -12.70
N GLY A 303 5.20 11.01 -12.44
CA GLY A 303 4.05 10.99 -13.37
C GLY A 303 3.52 12.40 -13.66
N ASP A 304 3.11 12.62 -14.92
CA ASP A 304 2.53 13.89 -15.39
C ASP A 304 1.11 14.16 -14.87
N GLY A 305 0.53 13.22 -14.12
CA GLY A 305 -0.83 13.30 -13.59
C GLY A 305 -1.93 13.16 -14.66
N ASP A 306 -1.60 12.85 -15.91
CA ASP A 306 -2.55 12.84 -17.03
C ASP A 306 -3.53 11.64 -17.03
N CYS A 307 -3.29 10.62 -16.20
CA CYS A 307 -4.12 9.42 -16.13
C CYS A 307 -4.44 9.06 -14.67
N VAL A 308 -5.11 9.96 -13.95
CA VAL A 308 -5.57 9.67 -12.58
C VAL A 308 -6.96 9.05 -12.66
N GLU A 309 -7.14 7.90 -12.02
CA GLU A 309 -8.47 7.31 -11.78
C GLU A 309 -9.02 7.83 -10.45
N GLU A 310 -10.27 8.29 -10.45
CA GLU A 310 -10.90 8.86 -9.27
C GLU A 310 -12.25 8.20 -8.99
N THR A 311 -12.53 7.95 -7.73
CA THR A 311 -13.84 7.52 -7.25
C THR A 311 -14.12 8.11 -5.87
N GLY A 312 -15.37 8.54 -5.69
CA GLY A 312 -15.85 9.04 -4.41
C GLY A 312 -17.01 8.21 -3.86
N LEU A 313 -17.13 8.17 -2.54
CA LEU A 313 -18.29 7.63 -1.82
C LEU A 313 -18.62 8.50 -0.59
N THR A 314 -19.86 8.44 -0.16
CA THR A 314 -20.29 9.07 1.11
C THR A 314 -20.52 7.97 2.15
N LEU A 315 -19.95 8.16 3.34
CA LEU A 315 -20.11 7.22 4.45
C LEU A 315 -21.54 7.26 5.00
N ASP A 316 -21.99 6.11 5.49
CA ASP A 316 -23.29 6.00 6.17
C ASP A 316 -23.40 6.98 7.35
N LEU A 317 -24.59 7.57 7.55
CA LEU A 317 -24.82 8.59 8.57
C LEU A 317 -24.62 8.03 9.99
N ALA A 318 -25.00 6.78 10.24
CA ALA A 318 -24.81 6.15 11.55
C ALA A 318 -23.34 5.99 11.88
N LEU A 319 -22.51 5.56 10.91
CA LEU A 319 -21.06 5.51 11.04
C LEU A 319 -20.47 6.89 11.33
N CYS A 320 -20.89 7.92 10.59
CA CYS A 320 -20.44 9.30 10.79
C CYS A 320 -20.75 9.83 12.19
N GLN A 321 -21.95 9.60 12.68
CA GLN A 321 -22.40 10.00 14.03
C GLN A 321 -21.64 9.25 15.12
N GLY A 322 -21.43 7.92 14.95
CA GLY A 322 -20.67 7.10 15.86
C GLY A 322 -19.22 7.57 15.99
N LEU A 323 -18.52 7.80 14.87
CA LEU A 323 -17.15 8.31 14.85
C LEU A 323 -17.04 9.67 15.56
N ARG A 324 -17.98 10.61 15.31
CA ARG A 324 -18.01 11.91 16.00
C ARG A 324 -18.26 11.76 17.50
N ALA A 325 -19.11 10.82 17.91
CA ALA A 325 -19.39 10.54 19.32
C ALA A 325 -18.16 9.98 20.03
N GLN A 326 -17.47 9.02 19.42
CA GLN A 326 -16.25 8.42 19.97
C GLN A 326 -15.10 9.44 20.03
N ALA A 327 -14.91 10.27 19.00
CA ALA A 327 -13.92 11.34 19.03
C ALA A 327 -14.15 12.30 20.21
N ARG A 328 -15.41 12.70 20.46
CA ARG A 328 -15.76 13.55 21.62
C ARG A 328 -15.50 12.83 22.94
N THR A 329 -15.84 11.56 23.05
CA THR A 329 -15.64 10.76 24.27
C THR A 329 -14.16 10.63 24.62
N LEU A 330 -13.31 10.42 23.60
CA LEU A 330 -11.87 10.30 23.75
C LEU A 330 -11.15 11.66 23.88
N GLY A 331 -11.84 12.78 23.59
CA GLY A 331 -11.24 14.13 23.59
C GLY A 331 -10.25 14.35 22.45
N VAL A 332 -10.48 13.74 21.29
CA VAL A 332 -9.63 13.83 20.09
C VAL A 332 -10.40 14.44 18.91
N SER A 333 -9.68 14.87 17.87
CA SER A 333 -10.31 15.29 16.62
C SER A 333 -10.75 14.06 15.79
N VAL A 334 -11.84 14.21 15.04
CA VAL A 334 -12.28 13.15 14.11
C VAL A 334 -11.23 12.88 13.05
N ALA A 335 -10.48 13.90 12.60
CA ALA A 335 -9.33 13.74 11.70
C ALA A 335 -8.34 12.70 12.22
N SER A 336 -8.11 12.61 13.55
CA SER A 336 -7.20 11.63 14.14
C SER A 336 -7.68 10.18 13.93
N LEU A 337 -9.00 9.95 13.90
CA LEU A 337 -9.59 8.63 13.60
C LEU A 337 -9.31 8.25 12.14
N PHE A 338 -9.51 9.18 11.20
CA PHE A 338 -9.24 8.94 9.78
C PHE A 338 -7.75 8.74 9.50
N HIS A 339 -6.86 9.47 10.18
CA HIS A 339 -5.41 9.26 10.04
C HIS A 339 -5.00 7.88 10.55
N LEU A 340 -5.54 7.43 11.68
CA LEU A 340 -5.30 6.07 12.17
C LEU A 340 -5.88 5.02 11.21
N GLY A 341 -7.12 5.20 10.75
CA GLY A 341 -7.76 4.31 9.78
C GLY A 341 -6.94 4.18 8.49
N TRP A 342 -6.43 5.30 7.97
CA TRP A 342 -5.56 5.31 6.82
C TRP A 342 -4.23 4.59 7.07
N ALA A 343 -3.64 4.79 8.25
CA ALA A 343 -2.44 4.05 8.66
C ALA A 343 -2.68 2.53 8.68
N CYS A 344 -3.84 2.06 9.15
CA CYS A 344 -4.20 0.64 9.13
C CYS A 344 -4.34 0.11 7.69
N VAL A 345 -4.96 0.89 6.78
CA VAL A 345 -5.04 0.53 5.36
C VAL A 345 -3.64 0.39 4.75
N LEU A 346 -2.77 1.38 4.96
CA LEU A 346 -1.39 1.34 4.45
C LEU A 346 -0.58 0.19 5.05
N ALA A 347 -0.77 -0.11 6.33
CA ALA A 347 -0.15 -1.27 6.98
C ALA A 347 -0.56 -2.58 6.30
N GLY A 348 -1.84 -2.73 5.97
CA GLY A 348 -2.34 -3.88 5.23
C GLY A 348 -1.82 -3.97 3.80
N LEU A 349 -1.68 -2.85 3.09
CA LEU A 349 -1.17 -2.80 1.72
C LEU A 349 0.35 -3.05 1.63
N THR A 350 1.11 -2.70 2.68
CA THR A 350 2.58 -2.78 2.68
C THR A 350 3.13 -3.92 3.53
N GLY A 351 2.30 -4.53 4.38
CA GLY A 351 2.73 -5.54 5.36
C GLY A 351 3.57 -4.94 6.51
N ARG A 352 3.53 -3.63 6.74
CA ARG A 352 4.34 -2.91 7.75
C ARG A 352 3.48 -2.47 8.92
N GLN A 353 4.00 -2.59 10.15
CA GLN A 353 3.33 -2.08 11.35
C GLN A 353 3.68 -0.62 11.66
N ARG A 354 4.72 -0.09 11.05
CA ARG A 354 5.15 1.31 11.16
C ARG A 354 5.06 1.95 9.80
N VAL A 355 4.09 2.83 9.64
CA VAL A 355 3.79 3.45 8.35
C VAL A 355 4.02 4.96 8.39
N VAL A 356 4.49 5.48 7.27
CA VAL A 356 4.65 6.92 7.03
C VAL A 356 3.85 7.28 5.79
N PHE A 357 3.08 8.34 5.88
CA PHE A 357 2.35 8.90 4.75
C PHE A 357 2.30 10.42 4.83
N GLY A 358 2.07 11.06 3.72
CA GLY A 358 1.89 12.51 3.69
C GLY A 358 0.52 12.90 4.25
N THR A 359 0.50 13.87 5.15
CA THR A 359 -0.74 14.53 5.56
C THR A 359 -0.73 15.96 5.07
N VAL A 360 -1.85 16.39 4.49
CA VAL A 360 -2.02 17.77 4.04
C VAL A 360 -2.46 18.63 5.22
N LEU A 361 -1.68 19.65 5.52
CA LEU A 361 -1.94 20.64 6.57
C LEU A 361 -2.37 21.96 5.92
N MET A 362 -3.37 22.61 6.48
CA MET A 362 -4.04 23.74 5.83
C MET A 362 -3.35 25.10 6.06
N GLY A 363 -2.33 25.19 6.92
CA GLY A 363 -1.53 26.41 7.15
C GLY A 363 -2.28 27.68 7.59
N ARG A 364 -3.61 27.57 7.71
CA ARG A 364 -4.51 28.70 8.02
C ARG A 364 -4.85 28.84 9.51
N LEU A 365 -4.38 27.93 10.36
CA LEU A 365 -4.83 27.81 11.75
C LEU A 365 -4.16 28.82 12.72
N LEU A 366 -3.17 29.58 12.27
CA LEU A 366 -2.34 30.41 13.14
C LEU A 366 -2.62 31.91 13.08
N GLY A 367 -3.91 32.29 13.20
CA GLY A 367 -4.25 33.57 13.78
C GLY A 367 -4.64 34.69 12.82
N ALA A 368 -5.83 34.97 12.72
CA ALA A 368 -6.67 36.14 12.62
C ALA A 368 -7.91 35.79 11.80
N GLU A 369 -9.04 36.34 12.14
CA GLU A 369 -10.34 36.25 11.43
C GLU A 369 -10.27 36.58 9.92
N ALA A 370 -9.12 37.11 9.46
CA ALA A 370 -8.90 37.48 8.06
C ALA A 370 -8.28 36.35 7.21
N THR A 371 -7.77 35.26 7.82
CA THR A 371 -7.02 34.22 7.06
C THR A 371 -7.95 33.37 6.17
N GLU A 372 -9.23 33.29 6.47
CA GLU A 372 -10.23 32.61 5.64
C GLU A 372 -10.46 33.27 4.27
N ARG A 373 -10.07 34.56 4.13
CA ARG A 373 -10.17 35.34 2.89
C ARG A 373 -8.84 35.60 2.20
N ALA A 374 -7.76 35.03 2.71
CA ALA A 374 -6.45 35.18 2.10
C ALA A 374 -6.33 34.24 0.89
N LEU A 375 -5.83 34.79 -0.23
CA LEU A 375 -5.49 34.03 -1.44
C LEU A 375 -4.02 33.62 -1.43
N GLY A 376 -3.75 32.40 -1.89
CA GLY A 376 -2.42 31.84 -2.01
C GLY A 376 -2.43 30.33 -1.81
N ILE A 377 -1.26 29.74 -1.78
CA ILE A 377 -1.05 28.34 -1.42
C ILE A 377 -0.65 28.26 0.06
N PHE A 378 -1.59 27.91 0.89
CA PHE A 378 -1.38 27.80 2.35
C PHE A 378 -1.19 26.36 2.81
N ILE A 379 -1.53 25.39 1.97
CA ILE A 379 -1.34 23.98 2.26
C ILE A 379 0.15 23.63 2.30
N ASN A 380 0.47 22.64 3.14
CA ASN A 380 1.78 22.00 3.12
C ASN A 380 1.58 20.50 3.35
N THR A 381 2.42 19.69 2.70
CA THR A 381 2.39 18.23 2.85
C THR A 381 3.58 17.79 3.68
N LEU A 382 3.31 17.17 4.83
CA LEU A 382 4.35 16.70 5.75
C LEU A 382 4.18 15.23 6.07
N PRO A 383 5.29 14.51 6.34
CA PRO A 383 5.23 13.12 6.76
C PRO A 383 4.60 12.99 8.15
N LEU A 384 3.64 12.06 8.26
CA LEU A 384 3.11 11.62 9.54
C LEU A 384 3.43 10.13 9.70
N ARG A 385 4.19 9.80 10.74
CA ARG A 385 4.48 8.42 11.11
C ARG A 385 3.51 7.93 12.17
N ILE A 386 2.88 6.78 11.93
CA ILE A 386 2.03 6.08 12.88
C ILE A 386 2.58 4.67 13.09
N ASN A 387 2.76 4.31 14.36
CA ASN A 387 3.18 2.98 14.77
C ASN A 387 1.93 2.23 15.28
N LEU A 388 1.69 1.05 14.74
CA LEU A 388 0.56 0.18 15.10
C LEU A 388 0.98 -0.96 16.05
N ASP A 389 2.29 -1.11 16.28
CA ASP A 389 2.83 -2.14 17.15
C ASP A 389 2.30 -2.01 18.58
N ASP A 390 1.91 -3.13 19.19
CA ASP A 390 1.63 -3.29 20.62
C ASP A 390 0.67 -2.26 21.25
N GLN A 391 -0.25 -1.69 20.47
CA GLN A 391 -1.21 -0.71 20.96
C GLN A 391 -2.65 -1.21 20.81
N ASP A 392 -3.49 -0.95 21.82
CA ASP A 392 -4.93 -1.03 21.65
C ASP A 392 -5.49 0.18 20.86
N VAL A 393 -6.71 0.04 20.35
CA VAL A 393 -7.33 1.08 19.50
C VAL A 393 -7.45 2.44 20.20
N CYS A 394 -7.74 2.46 21.53
CA CYS A 394 -7.85 3.72 22.28
C CYS A 394 -6.50 4.41 22.42
N ALA A 395 -5.45 3.66 22.73
CA ALA A 395 -4.10 4.18 22.84
C ALA A 395 -3.61 4.70 21.50
N ALA A 396 -3.81 3.94 20.41
CA ALA A 396 -3.43 4.32 19.06
C ALA A 396 -4.14 5.60 18.59
N VAL A 397 -5.44 5.76 18.85
CA VAL A 397 -6.18 6.99 18.55
C VAL A 397 -5.60 8.19 19.28
N ARG A 398 -5.33 8.07 20.58
CA ARG A 398 -4.75 9.17 21.37
C ARG A 398 -3.33 9.51 20.93
N ALA A 399 -2.51 8.49 20.66
CA ALA A 399 -1.15 8.68 20.15
C ALA A 399 -1.15 9.41 18.79
N THR A 400 -2.05 9.00 17.88
CA THR A 400 -2.23 9.66 16.58
C THR A 400 -2.65 11.11 16.75
N HIS A 401 -3.60 11.40 17.67
CA HIS A 401 -4.04 12.76 17.95
C HIS A 401 -2.92 13.65 18.48
N VAL A 402 -2.13 13.15 19.43
CA VAL A 402 -0.98 13.89 19.98
C VAL A 402 0.04 14.17 18.87
N ARG A 403 0.36 13.16 18.06
CA ARG A 403 1.35 13.29 16.98
C ARG A 403 0.90 14.27 15.91
N LEU A 404 -0.36 14.19 15.47
CA LEU A 404 -0.95 15.12 14.50
C LEU A 404 -0.96 16.56 15.04
N THR A 405 -1.38 16.76 16.30
CA THR A 405 -1.39 18.07 16.95
C THR A 405 0.02 18.66 17.10
N THR A 406 1.03 17.81 17.36
CA THR A 406 2.40 18.25 17.42
C THR A 406 2.93 18.62 16.04
N LEU A 407 2.64 17.81 15.00
CA LEU A 407 3.01 18.09 13.62
C LEU A 407 2.46 19.44 13.12
N MET A 408 1.24 19.80 13.51
CA MET A 408 0.62 21.09 13.16
C MET A 408 1.40 22.31 13.66
N ARG A 409 2.27 22.15 14.68
CA ARG A 409 3.16 23.24 15.09
C ARG A 409 4.33 23.45 14.14
N HIS A 410 4.60 22.42 13.35
CA HIS A 410 5.67 22.38 12.36
C HIS A 410 5.12 22.48 10.92
N GLU A 411 3.88 22.94 10.76
CA GLU A 411 3.17 23.00 9.46
C GLU A 411 3.90 23.81 8.38
N HIS A 412 4.82 24.68 8.76
CA HIS A 412 5.63 25.47 7.83
C HIS A 412 7.02 24.87 7.53
N ALA A 413 7.30 23.63 7.98
CA ALA A 413 8.57 22.98 7.67
C ALA A 413 8.63 22.55 6.20
N PRO A 414 9.79 22.63 5.55
CA PRO A 414 9.96 22.04 4.22
C PRO A 414 9.95 20.50 4.28
N LEU A 415 9.26 19.85 3.32
CA LEU A 415 9.29 18.38 3.20
C LEU A 415 10.71 17.85 3.00
N ALA A 416 11.55 18.59 2.29
CA ALA A 416 12.96 18.23 2.08
C ALA A 416 13.76 18.16 3.39
N LEU A 417 13.43 18.99 4.40
CA LEU A 417 14.02 18.90 5.73
C LEU A 417 13.62 17.61 6.43
N ALA A 418 12.33 17.28 6.41
CA ALA A 418 11.83 16.03 6.99
C ALA A 418 12.49 14.79 6.33
N GLN A 419 12.67 14.82 5.00
CA GLN A 419 13.39 13.77 4.26
C GLN A 419 14.82 13.61 4.77
N ARG A 420 15.57 14.70 4.93
CA ARG A 420 16.96 14.67 5.44
C ARG A 420 17.07 14.17 6.89
N CYS A 421 16.00 14.29 7.67
CA CYS A 421 15.96 13.82 9.06
C CYS A 421 15.71 12.32 9.21
N SER A 422 15.47 11.59 8.11
CA SER A 422 15.25 10.14 8.10
C SER A 422 16.49 9.38 7.66
N GLY A 423 16.49 8.04 7.84
CA GLY A 423 17.50 7.13 7.30
C GLY A 423 17.25 6.75 5.81
N VAL A 424 16.12 7.16 5.21
CA VAL A 424 15.82 6.85 3.81
C VAL A 424 16.64 7.73 2.87
N THR A 425 17.44 7.08 2.04
CA THR A 425 18.39 7.78 1.14
C THR A 425 17.68 8.33 -0.10
N ALA A 426 17.88 9.61 -0.40
CA ALA A 426 17.42 10.20 -1.66
C ALA A 426 18.06 9.46 -2.87
N PRO A 427 17.35 9.32 -4.00
CA PRO A 427 16.07 9.96 -4.36
C PRO A 427 14.80 9.23 -3.91
N THR A 428 14.91 8.15 -3.12
CA THR A 428 13.76 7.37 -2.66
C THR A 428 12.84 8.24 -1.79
N PRO A 429 11.54 8.36 -2.10
CA PRO A 429 10.61 9.14 -1.29
C PRO A 429 10.29 8.42 0.02
N LEU A 430 9.95 9.16 1.08
CA LEU A 430 9.50 8.59 2.35
C LEU A 430 8.18 7.82 2.24
N PHE A 431 7.32 8.29 1.35
CA PHE A 431 5.97 7.78 1.14
C PHE A 431 5.50 8.11 -0.28
N ASN A 432 4.53 7.34 -0.76
CA ASN A 432 3.83 7.58 -2.04
C ASN A 432 2.32 7.74 -1.86
N ALA A 433 1.85 7.83 -0.63
CA ALA A 433 0.43 7.95 -0.29
C ALA A 433 0.16 9.21 0.53
N LEU A 434 -0.94 9.89 0.25
CA LEU A 434 -1.40 11.09 0.97
C LEU A 434 -2.76 10.88 1.62
N LEU A 435 -2.97 11.57 2.74
CA LEU A 435 -4.30 11.81 3.31
C LEU A 435 -4.57 13.31 3.38
N ASN A 436 -5.65 13.74 2.76
CA ASN A 436 -6.13 15.12 2.79
C ASN A 436 -7.46 15.18 3.56
N TYR A 437 -7.45 15.69 4.79
CA TYR A 437 -8.67 15.88 5.58
C TYR A 437 -9.12 17.32 5.48
N ARG A 438 -10.31 17.55 4.87
CA ARG A 438 -10.85 18.88 4.57
C ARG A 438 -12.14 19.15 5.36
N HIS A 439 -12.28 20.36 5.85
CA HIS A 439 -13.58 20.84 6.35
C HIS A 439 -14.29 21.56 5.21
N SER A 440 -15.33 20.97 4.68
CA SER A 440 -16.12 21.52 3.57
C SER A 440 -17.45 22.04 4.11
N SER A 441 -17.77 23.30 3.83
CA SER A 441 -19.08 23.83 4.20
C SER A 441 -20.16 23.30 3.25
N PRO A 442 -21.35 22.90 3.74
CA PRO A 442 -22.44 22.34 2.91
C PRO A 442 -22.94 23.28 1.79
N SER A 443 -22.58 24.56 1.85
CA SER A 443 -22.94 25.57 0.85
C SER A 443 -22.31 25.32 -0.54
N HIS A 444 -21.34 24.40 -0.65
CA HIS A 444 -20.63 24.12 -1.91
C HIS A 444 -21.31 23.07 -2.79
N ALA A 445 -22.27 22.29 -2.24
CA ALA A 445 -23.03 21.29 -3.01
C ALA A 445 -24.27 21.86 -3.74
N SER A 446 -24.69 23.07 -3.41
CA SER A 446 -25.76 23.73 -4.14
C SER A 446 -25.14 24.46 -5.34
N GLY A 447 -25.32 23.92 -6.53
CA GLY A 447 -24.95 24.57 -7.78
C GLY A 447 -25.54 25.97 -7.90
N GLU A 448 -24.86 26.96 -7.32
CA GLU A 448 -25.07 28.34 -7.71
C GLU A 448 -24.59 28.49 -9.14
N THR A 449 -25.49 28.29 -10.07
CA THR A 449 -25.25 28.51 -11.48
C THR A 449 -25.01 30.01 -11.66
N TRP A 450 -23.80 30.38 -12.03
CA TRP A 450 -23.52 31.73 -12.48
C TRP A 450 -24.41 32.01 -13.70
N GLN A 451 -25.19 33.11 -13.66
CA GLN A 451 -26.11 33.41 -14.76
C GLN A 451 -25.37 33.40 -16.10
N GLY A 452 -25.60 32.39 -16.95
CA GLY A 452 -24.99 32.26 -18.27
C GLY A 452 -23.53 31.77 -18.30
N ILE A 453 -23.02 31.20 -17.17
CA ILE A 453 -21.71 30.59 -17.07
C ILE A 453 -21.87 29.22 -16.39
N GLU A 454 -21.38 28.17 -17.03
CA GLU A 454 -21.41 26.79 -16.56
C GLU A 454 -19.98 26.26 -16.44
N VAL A 455 -19.64 25.67 -15.32
CA VAL A 455 -18.37 24.93 -15.15
C VAL A 455 -18.57 23.54 -15.74
N LEU A 456 -17.84 23.23 -16.81
CA LEU A 456 -17.95 21.94 -17.49
C LEU A 456 -17.05 20.88 -16.83
N HIS A 457 -15.84 21.29 -16.47
CA HIS A 457 -14.84 20.39 -15.91
C HIS A 457 -13.85 21.20 -15.07
N ALA A 458 -13.51 20.66 -13.92
CA ALA A 458 -12.42 21.16 -13.09
C ALA A 458 -11.58 19.94 -12.69
N GLU A 459 -10.31 19.96 -13.01
CA GLU A 459 -9.41 18.85 -12.75
C GLU A 459 -8.48 19.22 -11.62
N GLU A 460 -8.43 18.38 -10.60
CA GLU A 460 -7.47 18.48 -9.51
C GLU A 460 -6.45 17.34 -9.70
N ARG A 461 -5.20 17.68 -9.93
CA ARG A 461 -4.12 16.72 -10.21
C ARG A 461 -3.19 16.60 -9.02
N SER A 462 -2.69 15.40 -8.81
CA SER A 462 -1.65 15.12 -7.83
C SER A 462 -0.56 14.27 -8.48
N ASN A 463 0.69 14.54 -8.14
CA ASN A 463 1.82 13.70 -8.52
C ASN A 463 2.00 12.46 -7.62
N TYR A 464 1.19 12.31 -6.58
CA TYR A 464 1.25 11.14 -5.70
C TYR A 464 0.39 10.01 -6.26
N PRO A 465 0.94 8.77 -6.33
CA PRO A 465 0.23 7.60 -6.87
C PRO A 465 -1.06 7.24 -6.14
N LEU A 466 -1.19 7.65 -4.88
CA LEU A 466 -2.33 7.31 -4.04
C LEU A 466 -2.68 8.49 -3.12
N VAL A 467 -3.82 9.11 -3.39
CA VAL A 467 -4.34 10.22 -2.57
C VAL A 467 -5.73 9.88 -2.08
N VAL A 468 -5.96 10.02 -0.79
CA VAL A 468 -7.30 9.91 -0.20
C VAL A 468 -7.68 11.24 0.41
N SER A 469 -8.80 11.79 -0.03
CA SER A 469 -9.43 12.98 0.54
C SER A 469 -10.62 12.57 1.40
N VAL A 470 -10.71 13.18 2.57
CA VAL A 470 -11.84 13.04 3.50
C VAL A 470 -12.49 14.41 3.65
N ASP A 471 -13.69 14.56 3.13
CA ASP A 471 -14.48 15.78 3.23
C ASP A 471 -15.42 15.73 4.42
N ASP A 472 -15.17 16.55 5.42
CA ASP A 472 -16.07 16.75 6.56
C ASP A 472 -17.17 17.72 6.17
N LEU A 473 -18.34 17.19 5.82
CA LEU A 473 -19.52 17.95 5.37
C LEU A 473 -20.43 18.39 6.52
N GLY A 474 -19.93 18.31 7.76
CA GLY A 474 -20.70 18.66 8.96
C GLY A 474 -21.46 17.47 9.54
N GLU A 475 -22.37 16.83 8.82
CA GLU A 475 -23.10 15.63 9.27
C GLU A 475 -22.48 14.35 8.69
N ALA A 476 -22.21 14.33 7.41
CA ALA A 476 -21.63 13.21 6.69
C ALA A 476 -20.13 13.39 6.43
N PHE A 477 -19.45 12.30 6.06
CA PHE A 477 -18.10 12.33 5.50
C PHE A 477 -18.13 11.81 4.07
N GLY A 478 -17.51 12.56 3.16
CA GLY A 478 -17.16 12.12 1.81
C GLY A 478 -15.76 11.50 1.81
N LEU A 479 -15.58 10.41 1.09
CA LEU A 479 -14.27 9.85 0.79
C LEU A 479 -14.05 9.94 -0.71
N THR A 480 -12.91 10.44 -1.14
CA THR A 480 -12.48 10.43 -2.55
C THR A 480 -11.09 9.83 -2.63
N ALA A 481 -10.92 8.81 -3.45
CA ALA A 481 -9.61 8.25 -3.75
C ALA A 481 -9.20 8.61 -5.17
N GLN A 482 -7.98 9.08 -5.33
CA GLN A 482 -7.30 9.29 -6.60
C GLN A 482 -6.11 8.33 -6.67
N THR A 483 -5.98 7.61 -7.76
CA THR A 483 -4.97 6.56 -7.92
C THR A 483 -4.31 6.61 -9.28
N SER A 484 -3.06 6.19 -9.33
CA SER A 484 -2.40 5.89 -10.60
C SER A 484 -3.08 4.74 -11.35
N PRO A 485 -2.96 4.66 -12.68
CA PRO A 485 -3.55 3.59 -13.48
C PRO A 485 -3.19 2.20 -12.97
N GLY A 486 -4.20 1.33 -12.92
CA GLY A 486 -4.05 -0.05 -12.45
C GLY A 486 -4.30 -0.26 -10.96
N ILE A 487 -4.56 0.79 -10.19
CA ILE A 487 -5.03 0.73 -8.81
C ILE A 487 -6.49 1.18 -8.79
N ASP A 488 -7.41 0.29 -8.42
CA ASP A 488 -8.83 0.60 -8.35
C ASP A 488 -9.13 1.55 -7.17
N PRO A 489 -9.52 2.83 -7.43
CA PRO A 489 -9.81 3.79 -6.38
C PRO A 489 -11.05 3.42 -5.55
N GLN A 490 -12.02 2.71 -6.12
CA GLN A 490 -13.19 2.23 -5.41
C GLN A 490 -12.79 1.25 -4.30
N ARG A 491 -11.82 0.40 -4.58
CA ARG A 491 -11.27 -0.55 -3.61
C ARG A 491 -10.56 0.15 -2.45
N ILE A 492 -9.83 1.24 -2.73
CA ILE A 492 -9.18 2.06 -1.69
C ILE A 492 -10.21 2.70 -0.76
N CYS A 493 -11.27 3.32 -1.33
CA CYS A 493 -12.37 3.86 -0.54
C CYS A 493 -13.04 2.79 0.32
N ALA A 494 -13.29 1.59 -0.23
CA ALA A 494 -13.91 0.48 0.49
C ALA A 494 -13.02 -0.03 1.65
N TYR A 495 -11.69 -0.06 1.48
CA TYR A 495 -10.78 -0.41 2.56
C TYR A 495 -10.85 0.60 3.70
N LEU A 496 -10.80 1.90 3.39
CA LEU A 496 -10.90 2.92 4.42
C LEU A 496 -12.27 2.89 5.12
N GLN A 497 -13.37 2.78 4.37
CA GLN A 497 -14.71 2.64 4.95
C GLN A 497 -14.77 1.44 5.90
N ARG A 498 -14.33 0.25 5.46
CA ARG A 498 -14.34 -0.96 6.30
C ARG A 498 -13.48 -0.81 7.55
N THR A 499 -12.34 -0.14 7.42
CA THR A 499 -11.47 0.15 8.57
C THR A 499 -12.15 1.09 9.57
N MET A 500 -12.85 2.12 9.08
CA MET A 500 -13.59 3.05 9.96
C MET A 500 -14.75 2.36 10.67
N GLU A 501 -15.46 1.43 10.01
CA GLU A 501 -16.47 0.57 10.64
C GLU A 501 -15.85 -0.30 11.74
N ALA A 502 -14.74 -1.00 11.43
CA ALA A 502 -14.06 -1.87 12.40
C ALA A 502 -13.49 -1.07 13.59
N LEU A 503 -12.97 0.14 13.33
CA LEU A 503 -12.48 1.04 14.37
C LEU A 503 -13.61 1.50 15.29
N LEU A 504 -14.77 1.87 14.73
CA LEU A 504 -15.94 2.23 15.52
C LEU A 504 -16.42 1.07 16.39
N ASP A 505 -16.60 -0.11 15.78
CA ASP A 505 -17.02 -1.33 16.50
C ASP A 505 -16.05 -1.66 17.66
N ALA A 506 -14.74 -1.57 17.41
CA ALA A 506 -13.74 -1.81 18.43
C ALA A 506 -13.79 -0.78 19.56
N LEU A 507 -13.92 0.52 19.23
CA LEU A 507 -14.01 1.58 20.24
C LEU A 507 -15.26 1.46 21.12
N GLU A 508 -16.37 0.96 20.57
CA GLU A 508 -17.65 0.82 21.29
C GLU A 508 -17.72 -0.48 22.12
N GLN A 509 -17.25 -1.58 21.57
CA GLN A 509 -17.49 -2.92 22.12
C GLN A 509 -16.26 -3.56 22.75
N ALA A 510 -15.07 -3.28 22.24
CA ALA A 510 -13.82 -3.92 22.65
C ALA A 510 -12.62 -2.95 22.55
N PRO A 511 -12.58 -1.89 23.39
CA PRO A 511 -11.58 -0.81 23.27
C PRO A 511 -10.12 -1.26 23.51
N GLN A 512 -9.92 -2.47 24.03
CA GLN A 512 -8.62 -3.10 24.22
C GLN A 512 -8.18 -3.96 23.01
N THR A 513 -8.94 -3.96 21.91
CA THR A 513 -8.55 -4.67 20.70
C THR A 513 -7.22 -4.12 20.19
N PRO A 514 -6.22 -4.99 19.90
CA PRO A 514 -5.00 -4.55 19.23
C PRO A 514 -5.32 -3.91 17.87
N VAL A 515 -4.74 -2.75 17.61
CA VAL A 515 -5.08 -1.98 16.42
C VAL A 515 -4.70 -2.69 15.10
N ASP A 516 -3.68 -3.53 15.14
CA ASP A 516 -3.21 -4.36 14.01
C ASP A 516 -4.18 -5.51 13.66
N GLN A 517 -5.17 -5.79 14.53
CA GLN A 517 -6.22 -6.79 14.28
C GLN A 517 -7.49 -6.20 13.65
N LEU A 518 -7.52 -4.89 13.40
CA LEU A 518 -8.64 -4.27 12.69
C LEU A 518 -8.74 -4.80 11.26
N GLY A 519 -9.92 -5.34 10.93
CA GLY A 519 -10.17 -5.88 9.59
C GLY A 519 -10.32 -4.76 8.55
N ILE A 520 -9.42 -4.73 7.58
CA ILE A 520 -9.44 -3.74 6.48
C ILE A 520 -10.15 -4.24 5.22
N VAL A 521 -10.25 -5.57 5.05
CA VAL A 521 -10.79 -6.18 3.82
C VAL A 521 -12.32 -6.24 3.89
N PRO A 522 -13.05 -5.69 2.91
CA PRO A 522 -14.50 -5.78 2.81
C PRO A 522 -14.98 -7.24 2.76
N ALA A 523 -16.18 -7.51 3.31
CA ALA A 523 -16.73 -8.87 3.37
C ALA A 523 -16.88 -9.51 1.98
N SER A 524 -17.26 -8.73 0.97
CA SER A 524 -17.37 -9.18 -0.42
C SER A 524 -16.02 -9.65 -0.98
N GLU A 525 -14.98 -8.86 -0.82
CA GLU A 525 -13.63 -9.21 -1.26
C GLU A 525 -13.09 -10.41 -0.48
N ARG A 526 -13.32 -10.45 0.84
CA ARG A 526 -12.94 -11.61 1.65
C ARG A 526 -13.61 -12.89 1.16
N THR A 527 -14.90 -12.82 0.80
CA THR A 527 -15.63 -13.94 0.21
C THR A 527 -15.02 -14.35 -1.12
N GLN A 528 -14.72 -13.40 -2.00
CA GLN A 528 -14.07 -13.64 -3.29
C GLN A 528 -12.73 -14.37 -3.12
N LEU A 529 -11.86 -13.86 -2.22
CA LEU A 529 -10.53 -14.43 -1.99
C LEU A 529 -10.58 -15.82 -1.36
N LEU A 530 -11.46 -16.03 -0.37
CA LEU A 530 -11.49 -17.26 0.40
C LEU A 530 -12.43 -18.32 -0.16
N SER A 531 -13.47 -17.92 -0.89
CA SER A 531 -14.50 -18.85 -1.38
C SER A 531 -14.55 -18.91 -2.89
N ASP A 532 -14.71 -17.78 -3.59
CA ASP A 532 -14.95 -17.80 -5.04
C ASP A 532 -13.73 -18.26 -5.83
N PHE A 533 -12.55 -17.73 -5.50
CA PHE A 533 -11.29 -18.16 -6.13
C PHE A 533 -10.90 -19.59 -5.76
N ASN A 534 -11.38 -20.09 -4.63
CA ASN A 534 -11.15 -21.45 -4.16
C ASN A 534 -12.33 -22.41 -4.43
N ASN A 535 -13.37 -21.96 -5.14
CA ASN A 535 -14.56 -22.76 -5.45
C ASN A 535 -14.28 -23.77 -6.59
N GLN A 536 -13.24 -24.56 -6.41
CA GLN A 536 -12.84 -25.62 -7.33
C GLN A 536 -13.17 -27.00 -6.75
N ARG A 537 -14.22 -27.09 -5.91
CA ARG A 537 -14.67 -28.36 -5.37
C ARG A 537 -15.11 -29.25 -6.52
N ALA A 538 -14.49 -30.41 -6.63
CA ALA A 538 -14.87 -31.45 -7.54
C ALA A 538 -15.03 -32.75 -6.77
N GLU A 539 -16.01 -33.56 -7.14
CA GLU A 539 -16.13 -34.90 -6.60
C GLU A 539 -14.99 -35.78 -7.13
N TYR A 540 -14.46 -36.63 -6.26
CA TYR A 540 -13.42 -37.58 -6.57
C TYR A 540 -13.63 -38.86 -5.78
N GLN A 541 -12.97 -39.93 -6.20
CA GLN A 541 -13.11 -41.26 -5.58
C GLN A 541 -12.34 -41.33 -4.26
N ARG A 542 -12.87 -40.69 -3.22
CA ARG A 542 -12.22 -40.54 -1.92
C ARG A 542 -12.19 -41.80 -1.08
N GLU A 543 -13.08 -42.75 -1.32
CA GLU A 543 -13.27 -43.97 -0.49
C GLU A 543 -12.38 -45.14 -0.94
N LEU A 544 -11.89 -45.12 -2.17
CA LEU A 544 -11.02 -46.15 -2.70
C LEU A 544 -9.57 -45.92 -2.34
N THR A 545 -8.81 -46.97 -2.14
CA THR A 545 -7.35 -46.92 -2.09
C THR A 545 -6.76 -46.89 -3.52
N ILE A 546 -5.53 -46.37 -3.68
CA ILE A 546 -4.86 -46.27 -5.00
C ILE A 546 -4.69 -47.66 -5.62
N HIS A 547 -4.29 -48.69 -4.85
CA HIS A 547 -4.12 -50.03 -5.37
C HIS A 547 -5.45 -50.64 -5.83
N GLN A 548 -6.59 -50.42 -5.15
CA GLN A 548 -7.90 -50.87 -5.61
C GLN A 548 -8.28 -50.32 -6.98
N ARG A 549 -7.95 -49.07 -7.27
CA ARG A 549 -8.15 -48.47 -8.61
C ARG A 549 -7.33 -49.20 -9.67
N ILE A 550 -6.09 -49.55 -9.35
CA ILE A 550 -5.22 -50.29 -10.30
C ILE A 550 -5.72 -51.72 -10.45
N GLU A 551 -6.21 -52.39 -9.38
CA GLU A 551 -6.84 -53.68 -9.42
C GLU A 551 -8.06 -53.70 -10.37
N GLN A 552 -8.86 -52.63 -10.32
CA GLN A 552 -9.97 -52.46 -11.27
C GLN A 552 -9.49 -52.39 -12.72
N GLN A 553 -8.39 -51.63 -12.99
CA GLN A 553 -7.81 -51.62 -14.34
C GLN A 553 -7.25 -52.97 -14.76
N ALA A 554 -6.60 -53.71 -13.86
CA ALA A 554 -6.10 -55.06 -14.13
C ALA A 554 -7.20 -56.08 -14.42
N ALA A 555 -8.35 -55.95 -13.73
CA ALA A 555 -9.52 -56.77 -14.00
C ALA A 555 -10.19 -56.43 -15.35
N LEU A 556 -10.30 -55.16 -15.68
CA LEU A 556 -10.90 -54.67 -16.91
C LEU A 556 -10.05 -54.88 -18.16
N ARG A 557 -8.72 -54.83 -18.03
CA ARG A 557 -7.76 -54.81 -19.17
C ARG A 557 -6.47 -55.53 -18.81
N PRO A 558 -6.49 -56.84 -18.52
CA PRO A 558 -5.31 -57.56 -18.02
C PRO A 558 -4.12 -57.55 -19.02
N ASP A 559 -4.45 -57.57 -20.32
CA ASP A 559 -3.44 -57.63 -21.38
C ASP A 559 -2.91 -56.23 -21.82
N ALA A 560 -3.53 -55.13 -21.35
CA ALA A 560 -3.06 -53.77 -21.66
C ALA A 560 -1.72 -53.50 -20.99
N ILE A 561 -0.84 -52.77 -21.67
CA ILE A 561 0.49 -52.44 -21.15
C ILE A 561 0.37 -51.34 -20.07
N ALA A 562 0.73 -51.68 -18.85
CA ALA A 562 0.77 -50.80 -17.72
C ALA A 562 2.05 -49.97 -17.69
N ALA A 563 3.19 -50.60 -17.94
CA ALA A 563 4.48 -49.92 -17.91
C ALA A 563 5.45 -50.51 -18.96
N GLN A 564 6.37 -49.65 -19.42
CA GLN A 564 7.40 -50.04 -20.40
C GLN A 564 8.74 -49.37 -20.08
N VAL A 565 9.87 -50.13 -20.15
CA VAL A 565 11.24 -49.64 -20.06
C VAL A 565 12.00 -50.21 -21.28
N GLY A 566 12.38 -49.41 -22.25
CA GLY A 566 12.98 -49.89 -23.50
C GLY A 566 12.04 -50.88 -24.20
N GLU A 567 12.51 -52.13 -24.43
CA GLU A 567 11.75 -53.20 -25.03
C GLU A 567 10.94 -54.05 -23.99
N GLN A 568 11.25 -53.90 -22.70
CA GLN A 568 10.58 -54.62 -21.64
C GLN A 568 9.20 -54.01 -21.38
N ARG A 569 8.21 -54.86 -21.32
CA ARG A 569 6.81 -54.43 -21.11
C ARG A 569 6.19 -55.23 -19.96
N LEU A 570 5.31 -54.58 -19.24
CA LEU A 570 4.56 -55.21 -18.15
C LEU A 570 3.06 -54.86 -18.34
N SER A 571 2.24 -55.89 -18.52
CA SER A 571 0.79 -55.69 -18.61
C SER A 571 0.18 -55.36 -17.25
N TYR A 572 -1.06 -54.89 -17.23
CA TYR A 572 -1.80 -54.65 -15.97
C TYR A 572 -2.02 -55.90 -15.18
N GLY A 573 -2.31 -57.03 -15.89
CA GLY A 573 -2.45 -58.36 -15.27
C GLY A 573 -1.15 -58.84 -14.62
N GLU A 574 -0.03 -58.77 -15.34
CA GLU A 574 1.30 -59.18 -14.85
C GLU A 574 1.74 -58.28 -13.69
N LEU A 575 1.55 -56.93 -13.78
CA LEU A 575 1.83 -55.98 -12.70
C LEU A 575 1.04 -56.35 -11.43
N ASN A 576 -0.24 -56.65 -11.59
CA ASN A 576 -1.09 -56.99 -10.45
C ASN A 576 -0.67 -58.32 -9.80
N GLN A 577 -0.44 -59.36 -10.59
CA GLN A 577 -0.04 -60.71 -10.10
C GLN A 577 1.31 -60.64 -9.36
N ARG A 578 2.33 -59.96 -9.94
CA ARG A 578 3.64 -59.81 -9.32
C ARG A 578 3.56 -58.98 -8.03
N ALA A 579 2.78 -57.89 -8.03
CA ALA A 579 2.54 -57.09 -6.83
C ALA A 579 1.77 -57.87 -5.76
N ASN A 580 0.82 -58.72 -6.13
CA ASN A 580 0.11 -59.58 -5.18
C ASN A 580 1.05 -60.56 -4.45
N GLY A 581 1.96 -61.21 -5.20
CA GLY A 581 2.92 -62.14 -4.60
C GLY A 581 3.79 -61.48 -3.53
N LEU A 582 4.39 -60.30 -3.88
CA LEU A 582 5.20 -59.53 -2.96
C LEU A 582 4.34 -58.96 -1.79
N ALA A 583 3.12 -58.57 -2.03
CA ALA A 583 2.22 -58.03 -0.97
C ALA A 583 1.86 -59.12 0.04
N HIS A 584 1.47 -60.30 -0.41
CA HIS A 584 1.23 -61.46 0.50
C HIS A 584 2.47 -61.79 1.31
N TYR A 585 3.66 -61.72 0.72
CA TYR A 585 4.90 -61.95 1.44
C TYR A 585 5.13 -60.88 2.53
N LEU A 586 4.91 -59.57 2.22
CA LEU A 586 5.01 -58.47 3.19
C LEU A 586 4.01 -58.66 4.35
N ILE A 587 2.78 -59.07 4.05
CA ILE A 587 1.76 -59.38 5.07
C ILE A 587 2.21 -60.56 5.96
N SER A 588 2.81 -61.60 5.37
CA SER A 588 3.36 -62.74 6.14
C SER A 588 4.51 -62.35 7.08
N LEU A 589 5.21 -61.26 6.80
CA LEU A 589 6.20 -60.65 7.68
C LEU A 589 5.61 -59.77 8.77
N GLY A 590 4.28 -59.55 8.77
CA GLY A 590 3.56 -58.84 9.79
C GLY A 590 3.32 -57.35 9.46
N VAL A 591 3.49 -56.93 8.21
CA VAL A 591 3.20 -55.58 7.73
C VAL A 591 1.72 -55.27 7.89
N ARG A 592 1.37 -54.12 8.44
CA ARG A 592 0.01 -53.64 8.78
C ARG A 592 -0.28 -52.26 8.16
N PRO A 593 -1.54 -51.80 8.15
CA PRO A 593 -1.91 -50.44 7.79
C PRO A 593 -1.08 -49.40 8.55
N ASP A 594 -0.64 -48.33 7.84
CA ASP A 594 0.23 -47.24 8.28
C ASP A 594 1.69 -47.63 8.64
N ASP A 595 2.08 -48.90 8.54
CA ASP A 595 3.49 -49.25 8.57
C ASP A 595 4.22 -48.58 7.38
N ARG A 596 5.50 -48.29 7.56
CA ARG A 596 6.37 -47.77 6.51
C ARG A 596 7.25 -48.89 5.96
N VAL A 597 7.27 -49.05 4.64
CA VAL A 597 8.19 -49.93 3.94
C VAL A 597 9.09 -49.07 3.08
N ALA A 598 10.38 -49.06 3.39
CA ALA A 598 11.36 -48.34 2.57
C ALA A 598 11.61 -49.06 1.26
N VAL A 599 11.70 -48.31 0.16
CA VAL A 599 12.06 -48.83 -1.16
C VAL A 599 13.33 -48.11 -1.58
N VAL A 600 14.48 -48.80 -1.46
CA VAL A 600 15.81 -48.29 -1.84
C VAL A 600 16.19 -48.96 -3.14
N ALA A 601 15.78 -48.37 -4.26
CA ALA A 601 15.94 -49.00 -5.56
C ALA A 601 16.16 -47.96 -6.68
N ARG A 602 16.82 -48.39 -7.76
CA ARG A 602 16.85 -47.64 -8.99
C ARG A 602 15.53 -47.80 -9.73
N ARG A 603 15.20 -46.80 -10.53
CA ARG A 603 13.98 -46.79 -11.34
C ARG A 603 13.94 -48.01 -12.29
N GLY A 604 12.75 -48.64 -12.36
CA GLY A 604 12.57 -49.82 -13.22
C GLY A 604 11.18 -50.45 -12.98
N LEU A 605 10.87 -51.52 -13.74
CA LEU A 605 9.61 -52.26 -13.60
C LEU A 605 9.48 -52.90 -12.21
N GLU A 606 10.57 -53.46 -11.68
CA GLU A 606 10.59 -54.11 -10.35
C GLU A 606 10.28 -53.10 -9.22
N THR A 607 10.82 -51.90 -9.38
CA THR A 607 10.53 -50.81 -8.42
C THR A 607 9.05 -50.43 -8.47
N LEU A 608 8.43 -50.39 -9.66
CA LEU A 608 7.00 -50.15 -9.79
C LEU A 608 6.14 -51.23 -9.15
N VAL A 609 6.51 -52.51 -9.36
CA VAL A 609 5.89 -53.68 -8.73
C VAL A 609 5.99 -53.55 -7.21
N SER A 610 7.14 -53.15 -6.68
CA SER A 610 7.38 -53.03 -5.23
C SER A 610 6.54 -51.92 -4.61
N LEU A 611 6.43 -50.74 -5.27
CA LEU A 611 5.55 -49.65 -4.78
C LEU A 611 4.10 -50.09 -4.67
N LEU A 612 3.57 -50.77 -5.72
CA LEU A 612 2.21 -51.26 -5.71
C LEU A 612 2.01 -52.38 -4.67
N ALA A 613 3.00 -53.24 -4.48
CA ALA A 613 2.93 -54.31 -3.48
C ALA A 613 2.90 -53.78 -2.04
N VAL A 614 3.65 -52.74 -1.76
CA VAL A 614 3.59 -52.05 -0.45
C VAL A 614 2.18 -51.53 -0.17
N LEU A 615 1.56 -50.85 -1.16
CA LEU A 615 0.21 -50.33 -1.01
C LEU A 615 -0.83 -51.45 -0.85
N LYS A 616 -0.66 -52.58 -1.54
CA LYS A 616 -1.52 -53.76 -1.41
C LYS A 616 -1.37 -54.43 -0.04
N ALA A 617 -0.18 -54.36 0.56
CA ALA A 617 0.02 -54.82 1.93
C ALA A 617 -0.53 -53.91 3.01
N GLY A 618 -1.07 -52.71 2.61
CA GLY A 618 -1.63 -51.72 3.51
C GLY A 618 -0.64 -50.68 4.01
N ALA A 619 0.63 -50.78 3.66
CA ALA A 619 1.68 -49.93 4.15
C ALA A 619 1.90 -48.71 3.25
N GLY A 620 2.46 -47.63 3.81
CA GLY A 620 2.99 -46.49 3.06
C GLY A 620 4.44 -46.73 2.62
N TYR A 621 4.78 -46.47 1.36
CA TYR A 621 6.16 -46.58 0.93
C TYR A 621 6.98 -45.34 1.25
N VAL A 622 8.29 -45.56 1.55
CA VAL A 622 9.30 -44.51 1.71
C VAL A 622 10.32 -44.67 0.56
N PRO A 623 10.23 -43.82 -0.47
CA PRO A 623 11.14 -43.94 -1.63
C PRO A 623 12.47 -43.30 -1.26
N VAL A 624 13.55 -44.06 -1.42
CA VAL A 624 14.90 -43.60 -1.14
C VAL A 624 15.77 -43.83 -2.38
N ASP A 625 16.28 -42.74 -2.94
CA ASP A 625 17.17 -42.78 -4.10
C ASP A 625 18.56 -43.32 -3.67
N PRO A 626 19.03 -44.42 -4.25
CA PRO A 626 20.35 -44.95 -3.92
C PRO A 626 21.53 -44.08 -4.35
N ALA A 627 21.28 -43.04 -5.13
CA ALA A 627 22.28 -42.01 -5.48
C ALA A 627 22.58 -41.04 -4.33
N HIS A 628 21.76 -41.02 -3.26
CA HIS A 628 22.05 -40.22 -2.08
C HIS A 628 23.31 -40.69 -1.34
N PRO A 629 24.04 -39.77 -0.66
CA PRO A 629 25.12 -40.13 0.26
C PRO A 629 24.64 -41.07 1.36
N ASP A 630 25.55 -41.94 1.85
CA ASP A 630 25.27 -42.94 2.86
C ASP A 630 24.66 -42.36 4.15
N GLU A 631 25.18 -41.24 4.62
CA GLU A 631 24.67 -40.54 5.81
C GLU A 631 23.20 -40.13 5.63
N ARG A 632 22.82 -39.71 4.42
CA ARG A 632 21.46 -39.34 4.10
C ARG A 632 20.53 -40.56 4.07
N ILE A 633 20.98 -41.66 3.44
CA ILE A 633 20.21 -42.91 3.41
C ILE A 633 20.00 -43.42 4.82
N ALA A 634 21.06 -43.45 5.64
CA ALA A 634 20.99 -43.88 7.03
C ALA A 634 19.99 -43.00 7.84
N TYR A 635 20.04 -41.69 7.68
CA TYR A 635 19.11 -40.80 8.32
C TYR A 635 17.66 -41.09 7.92
N LEU A 636 17.37 -41.21 6.62
CA LEU A 636 16.02 -41.48 6.10
C LEU A 636 15.47 -42.80 6.63
N LEU A 637 16.28 -43.85 6.70
CA LEU A 637 15.89 -45.16 7.26
C LEU A 637 15.69 -45.11 8.78
N ALA A 638 16.54 -44.37 9.49
CA ALA A 638 16.39 -44.22 10.93
C ALA A 638 15.14 -43.44 11.33
N ASP A 639 14.89 -42.27 10.68
CA ASP A 639 13.76 -41.39 10.97
C ASP A 639 12.42 -42.01 10.55
N SER A 640 12.36 -42.65 9.37
CA SER A 640 11.12 -43.32 8.91
C SER A 640 10.83 -44.61 9.62
N ALA A 641 11.80 -45.22 10.30
CA ALA A 641 11.69 -46.50 11.05
C ALA A 641 10.85 -47.55 10.29
N PRO A 642 11.26 -47.99 9.08
CA PRO A 642 10.50 -48.93 8.24
C PRO A 642 10.47 -50.31 8.85
N VAL A 643 9.34 -51.04 8.68
CA VAL A 643 9.21 -52.46 9.13
C VAL A 643 9.86 -53.42 8.15
N ALA A 644 10.13 -53.01 6.92
CA ALA A 644 10.89 -53.73 5.90
C ALA A 644 11.57 -52.75 4.93
N VAL A 645 12.66 -53.23 4.31
CA VAL A 645 13.37 -52.48 3.27
C VAL A 645 13.45 -53.32 1.99
N LEU A 646 12.81 -52.87 0.93
CA LEU A 646 12.88 -53.48 -0.40
C LEU A 646 14.06 -52.87 -1.15
N THR A 647 14.92 -53.69 -1.72
CA THR A 647 16.12 -53.25 -2.43
C THR A 647 16.55 -54.16 -3.57
N GLN A 648 17.51 -53.74 -4.37
CA GLN A 648 18.10 -54.52 -5.43
C GLN A 648 19.38 -55.22 -4.94
N ALA A 649 19.71 -56.38 -5.53
CA ALA A 649 20.88 -57.20 -5.16
C ALA A 649 22.17 -56.39 -5.07
N SER A 650 22.37 -55.47 -6.02
CA SER A 650 23.55 -54.60 -6.11
C SER A 650 23.70 -53.58 -4.96
N LEU A 651 22.65 -53.37 -4.16
CA LEU A 651 22.62 -52.43 -3.04
C LEU A 651 22.62 -53.07 -1.67
N LEU A 652 22.45 -54.42 -1.59
CA LEU A 652 22.33 -55.15 -0.33
C LEU A 652 23.54 -54.97 0.59
N GLU A 653 24.76 -55.17 0.09
CA GLU A 653 25.99 -55.05 0.87
C GLU A 653 26.13 -53.61 1.45
N ARG A 654 25.86 -52.62 0.61
CA ARG A 654 25.89 -51.21 1.02
C ARG A 654 24.90 -50.93 2.17
N LEU A 655 23.66 -51.39 2.04
CA LEU A 655 22.64 -51.17 3.07
C LEU A 655 22.92 -51.96 4.35
N GLN A 656 23.46 -53.15 4.26
CA GLN A 656 23.93 -53.91 5.42
C GLN A 656 25.01 -53.15 6.20
N GLY A 657 25.94 -52.50 5.49
CA GLY A 657 27.00 -51.69 6.08
C GLY A 657 26.47 -50.43 6.81
N LEU A 658 25.33 -49.86 6.39
CA LEU A 658 24.74 -48.67 7.00
C LEU A 658 23.96 -48.99 8.28
N SER A 659 23.61 -50.27 8.52
CA SER A 659 22.74 -50.70 9.59
C SER A 659 23.38 -50.89 10.97
N GLY A 660 24.70 -50.71 11.11
CA GLY A 660 25.44 -50.62 12.40
C GLY A 660 25.26 -51.76 13.41
N GLY A 661 24.65 -52.89 13.05
CA GLY A 661 24.53 -54.07 13.88
C GLY A 661 23.39 -54.13 14.91
N GLU A 662 22.52 -53.13 14.99
CA GLU A 662 21.27 -53.24 15.77
C GLU A 662 20.14 -53.86 14.93
N ALA A 663 19.11 -54.45 15.59
CA ALA A 663 18.00 -55.18 14.94
C ALA A 663 17.27 -54.24 13.92
N THR A 664 17.69 -54.32 12.71
CA THR A 664 17.17 -53.50 11.59
C THR A 664 16.07 -54.27 10.87
N ALA A 665 15.16 -53.51 10.25
CA ALA A 665 14.14 -54.05 9.37
C ALA A 665 14.75 -55.03 8.32
N PRO A 666 14.08 -56.15 8.01
CA PRO A 666 14.56 -57.11 7.04
C PRO A 666 14.82 -56.49 5.69
N LEU A 667 16.01 -56.73 5.10
CA LEU A 667 16.33 -56.34 3.75
C LEU A 667 15.83 -57.41 2.78
N ILE A 668 15.03 -57.05 1.83
CA ILE A 668 14.37 -57.98 0.86
C ILE A 668 14.92 -57.65 -0.54
N ASP A 669 15.57 -58.65 -1.13
CA ASP A 669 16.09 -58.54 -2.49
C ASP A 669 14.98 -58.73 -3.54
N LEU A 670 14.72 -57.70 -4.33
CA LEU A 670 13.68 -57.66 -5.37
C LEU A 670 14.05 -58.55 -6.60
N GLU A 671 15.32 -58.86 -6.82
CA GLU A 671 15.81 -59.57 -8.01
C GLU A 671 15.92 -61.09 -7.79
N HIS A 672 16.23 -61.55 -6.57
CA HIS A 672 16.49 -62.95 -6.26
C HIS A 672 15.50 -63.58 -5.30
N ALA A 673 14.69 -62.80 -4.60
CA ALA A 673 13.63 -63.34 -3.77
C ALA A 673 12.48 -63.86 -4.65
N HIS A 674 12.15 -65.14 -4.48
CA HIS A 674 11.00 -65.75 -5.13
C HIS A 674 9.83 -65.83 -4.15
N TRP A 675 8.82 -65.08 -4.45
CA TRP A 675 7.50 -65.20 -3.84
C TRP A 675 6.54 -65.87 -4.81
N PRO A 676 5.63 -66.75 -4.35
CA PRO A 676 4.70 -67.43 -5.25
C PRO A 676 3.82 -66.40 -5.95
N GLU A 677 3.64 -66.59 -7.27
CA GLU A 677 2.66 -65.84 -8.03
C GLU A 677 1.27 -66.04 -7.41
N GLN A 678 0.66 -64.98 -6.94
CA GLN A 678 -0.67 -65.02 -6.34
C GLN A 678 -1.64 -64.29 -7.28
N GLN A 679 -2.68 -65.03 -7.70
CA GLN A 679 -3.70 -64.42 -8.56
C GLN A 679 -4.71 -63.54 -7.77
N SER A 680 -4.85 -63.80 -6.47
CA SER A 680 -5.81 -63.11 -5.62
C SER A 680 -5.21 -61.81 -5.03
N ASN A 681 -5.94 -60.70 -5.13
CA ASN A 681 -5.63 -59.50 -4.41
C ASN A 681 -5.67 -59.74 -2.90
N PRO A 682 -4.67 -59.32 -2.10
CA PRO A 682 -4.71 -59.44 -0.67
C PRO A 682 -5.87 -58.63 -0.08
N GLN A 683 -6.49 -59.21 0.96
CA GLN A 683 -7.51 -58.51 1.76
C GLN A 683 -6.86 -58.11 3.08
N VAL A 684 -6.80 -56.81 3.36
CA VAL A 684 -6.20 -56.26 4.58
C VAL A 684 -7.31 -55.66 5.45
N ASP A 685 -7.53 -56.24 6.59
CA ASP A 685 -8.58 -55.80 7.52
C ASP A 685 -8.31 -54.38 8.04
N GLY A 686 -9.34 -53.54 8.00
CA GLY A 686 -9.28 -52.16 8.50
C GLY A 686 -8.57 -51.18 7.58
N LEU A 687 -8.07 -51.58 6.40
CA LEU A 687 -7.45 -50.68 5.44
C LEU A 687 -8.50 -49.85 4.68
N ASP A 688 -8.36 -48.54 4.75
CA ASP A 688 -9.20 -47.57 4.04
C ASP A 688 -8.39 -46.43 3.44
N ALA A 689 -9.08 -45.45 2.82
CA ALA A 689 -8.43 -44.35 2.12
C ALA A 689 -7.77 -43.30 3.03
N SER A 690 -7.93 -43.39 4.35
CA SER A 690 -7.25 -42.51 5.33
C SER A 690 -5.86 -43.00 5.73
N HIS A 691 -5.48 -44.22 5.30
CA HIS A 691 -4.13 -44.76 5.54
C HIS A 691 -3.09 -44.23 4.56
N LEU A 692 -1.83 -44.34 4.92
CA LEU A 692 -0.68 -43.82 4.20
C LEU A 692 -0.49 -44.47 2.81
N VAL A 693 -0.20 -43.66 1.83
CA VAL A 693 0.35 -44.06 0.52
C VAL A 693 1.86 -44.01 0.56
N TYR A 694 2.40 -42.86 0.99
CA TYR A 694 3.84 -42.65 1.05
C TYR A 694 4.28 -41.67 2.14
N VAL A 695 5.57 -41.73 2.44
CA VAL A 695 6.31 -40.71 3.21
C VAL A 695 7.47 -40.24 2.37
N ILE A 696 7.40 -39.02 1.85
CA ILE A 696 8.46 -38.43 1.02
C ILE A 696 9.16 -37.32 1.81
N TYR A 697 10.49 -37.32 1.79
CA TYR A 697 11.30 -36.39 2.55
C TYR A 697 11.63 -35.15 1.75
N THR A 698 11.36 -34.00 2.33
CA THR A 698 11.68 -32.68 1.79
C THR A 698 12.75 -31.97 2.61
N SER A 699 13.47 -31.00 2.02
CA SER A 699 14.43 -30.17 2.76
C SER A 699 13.69 -29.31 3.78
N GLY A 700 13.97 -29.52 5.07
CA GLY A 700 13.39 -28.74 6.17
C GLY A 700 14.10 -27.38 6.35
N SER A 701 13.38 -26.36 6.77
CA SER A 701 13.93 -25.03 7.14
C SER A 701 14.98 -25.08 8.29
N THR A 702 14.98 -26.17 9.06
CA THR A 702 15.93 -26.42 10.16
C THR A 702 17.20 -27.21 9.73
N GLY A 703 17.38 -27.45 8.42
CA GLY A 703 18.52 -28.17 7.87
C GLY A 703 18.39 -29.70 7.83
N GLN A 704 17.49 -30.30 8.64
CA GLN A 704 17.21 -31.73 8.60
C GLN A 704 16.00 -32.04 7.71
N PRO A 705 16.04 -33.09 6.86
CA PRO A 705 14.91 -33.49 6.04
C PRO A 705 13.70 -33.89 6.90
N LYS A 706 12.49 -33.51 6.44
CA LYS A 706 11.22 -33.87 7.10
C LYS A 706 10.38 -34.76 6.20
N GLY A 707 9.82 -35.85 6.77
CA GLY A 707 8.96 -36.79 6.06
C GLY A 707 7.52 -36.22 5.96
N VAL A 708 7.05 -36.02 4.73
CA VAL A 708 5.66 -35.63 4.43
C VAL A 708 4.85 -36.91 4.24
N MET A 709 3.85 -37.12 5.11
CA MET A 709 2.93 -38.27 5.08
C MET A 709 1.70 -37.94 4.23
N VAL A 710 1.41 -38.75 3.26
CA VAL A 710 0.26 -38.58 2.33
C VAL A 710 -0.63 -39.81 2.33
N GLU A 711 -1.94 -39.60 2.51
CA GLU A 711 -2.97 -40.63 2.57
C GLU A 711 -3.51 -40.96 1.16
N HIS A 712 -4.13 -42.12 0.99
CA HIS A 712 -4.80 -42.55 -0.25
C HIS A 712 -5.83 -41.53 -0.73
N ARG A 713 -6.67 -40.99 0.18
CA ARG A 713 -7.72 -40.02 -0.20
C ARG A 713 -7.13 -38.73 -0.75
N THR A 714 -5.97 -38.29 -0.22
CA THR A 714 -5.29 -37.08 -0.70
C THR A 714 -4.74 -37.28 -2.12
N LEU A 715 -4.09 -38.45 -2.34
CA LEU A 715 -3.56 -38.79 -3.67
C LEU A 715 -4.68 -39.05 -4.68
N ASN A 716 -5.82 -39.62 -4.28
CA ASN A 716 -6.99 -39.80 -5.15
C ASN A 716 -7.52 -38.47 -5.69
N ASN A 717 -7.53 -37.39 -4.88
CA ASN A 717 -7.91 -36.07 -5.35
C ASN A 717 -6.97 -35.57 -6.47
N LEU A 718 -5.67 -35.77 -6.28
CA LEU A 718 -4.67 -35.43 -7.29
C LEU A 718 -4.85 -36.27 -8.58
N VAL A 719 -5.06 -37.56 -8.42
CA VAL A 719 -5.28 -38.49 -9.56
C VAL A 719 -6.50 -38.06 -10.39
N ASP A 720 -7.64 -37.81 -9.75
CA ASP A 720 -8.87 -37.44 -10.45
C ASP A 720 -8.80 -36.05 -11.06
N TRP A 721 -8.14 -35.10 -10.38
CA TRP A 721 -7.85 -33.79 -10.95
C TRP A 721 -6.97 -33.92 -12.19
N HIS A 722 -5.86 -34.67 -12.10
CA HIS A 722 -4.92 -34.85 -13.21
C HIS A 722 -5.62 -35.52 -14.42
N CYS A 723 -6.38 -36.56 -14.19
CA CYS A 723 -7.10 -37.25 -15.27
C CYS A 723 -8.06 -36.31 -16.01
N ARG A 724 -8.79 -35.46 -15.27
CA ARG A 724 -9.67 -34.45 -15.88
C ARG A 724 -8.93 -33.33 -16.59
N ALA A 725 -7.91 -32.76 -15.92
CA ALA A 725 -7.20 -31.58 -16.41
C ALA A 725 -6.38 -31.86 -17.67
N PHE A 726 -5.89 -33.10 -17.83
CA PHE A 726 -5.03 -33.50 -18.94
C PHE A 726 -5.68 -34.53 -19.87
N ASP A 727 -6.96 -34.77 -19.73
CA ASP A 727 -7.72 -35.76 -20.49
C ASP A 727 -7.02 -37.15 -20.50
N LEU A 728 -6.51 -37.56 -19.35
CA LEU A 728 -5.79 -38.83 -19.19
C LEU A 728 -6.79 -39.99 -19.05
N HIS A 729 -6.71 -40.93 -19.97
CA HIS A 729 -7.61 -42.08 -20.03
C HIS A 729 -6.88 -43.36 -20.45
N ALA A 730 -7.61 -44.46 -20.48
CA ALA A 730 -7.07 -45.73 -20.95
C ALA A 730 -6.64 -45.65 -22.43
N GLY A 731 -5.43 -46.15 -22.69
CA GLY A 731 -4.78 -46.02 -24.00
C GLY A 731 -3.95 -44.74 -24.17
N SER A 732 -3.99 -43.78 -23.21
CA SER A 732 -3.01 -42.71 -23.16
C SER A 732 -1.62 -43.24 -22.85
N HIS A 733 -0.61 -42.48 -23.24
CA HIS A 733 0.78 -42.80 -22.93
C HIS A 733 1.38 -41.64 -22.12
N THR A 734 2.01 -41.94 -21.00
CA THR A 734 2.69 -40.97 -20.14
C THR A 734 4.14 -41.37 -19.86
N ALA A 735 4.91 -40.44 -19.28
CA ALA A 735 6.27 -40.75 -18.89
C ALA A 735 6.52 -40.35 -17.43
N SER A 736 7.37 -41.11 -16.74
CA SER A 736 7.87 -40.75 -15.43
C SER A 736 9.37 -40.43 -15.52
N VAL A 737 9.70 -39.16 -15.44
CA VAL A 737 11.07 -38.61 -15.53
C VAL A 737 11.56 -38.01 -14.23
N ALA A 738 10.67 -37.71 -13.27
CA ALA A 738 11.02 -37.15 -11.97
C ALA A 738 11.89 -38.11 -11.15
N GLY A 739 12.75 -37.59 -10.30
CA GLY A 739 13.61 -38.36 -9.39
C GLY A 739 12.78 -39.20 -8.42
N PHE A 740 13.30 -40.42 -8.10
CA PHE A 740 12.54 -41.42 -7.31
C PHE A 740 12.11 -40.95 -5.92
N GLY A 741 12.89 -40.09 -5.29
CA GLY A 741 12.59 -39.54 -3.95
C GLY A 741 11.71 -38.25 -3.95
N PHE A 742 11.13 -37.84 -5.09
CA PHE A 742 10.29 -36.67 -5.18
C PHE A 742 8.81 -37.02 -5.36
N ASP A 743 7.92 -36.16 -4.85
CA ASP A 743 6.47 -36.28 -4.98
C ASP A 743 6.00 -36.18 -6.45
N ALA A 744 6.74 -35.48 -7.29
CA ALA A 744 6.51 -35.44 -8.73
C ALA A 744 6.50 -36.84 -9.38
N MET A 745 7.31 -37.78 -8.88
CA MET A 745 7.28 -39.20 -9.35
C MET A 745 5.92 -39.82 -9.01
N ALA A 746 5.41 -39.63 -7.82
CA ALA A 746 4.08 -40.15 -7.45
C ALA A 746 2.98 -39.56 -8.34
N TRP A 747 3.09 -38.25 -8.68
CA TRP A 747 2.17 -37.59 -9.61
C TRP A 747 2.26 -38.13 -11.04
N GLU A 748 3.44 -38.51 -11.50
CA GLU A 748 3.62 -39.13 -12.85
C GLU A 748 3.12 -40.56 -12.91
N VAL A 749 3.31 -41.37 -11.84
CA VAL A 749 3.04 -42.79 -11.81
C VAL A 749 1.56 -43.10 -11.54
N TRP A 750 1.04 -42.62 -10.44
CA TRP A 750 -0.29 -43.08 -9.96
C TRP A 750 -1.47 -42.67 -10.84
N PRO A 751 -1.54 -41.43 -11.38
CA PRO A 751 -2.59 -41.07 -12.33
C PRO A 751 -2.60 -41.97 -13.58
N ALA A 752 -1.41 -42.25 -14.12
CA ALA A 752 -1.28 -43.10 -15.30
C ALA A 752 -1.86 -44.50 -15.06
N LEU A 753 -1.44 -45.13 -13.96
CA LEU A 753 -1.88 -46.51 -13.65
C LEU A 753 -3.37 -46.56 -13.23
N CYS A 754 -3.87 -45.56 -12.51
CA CYS A 754 -5.27 -45.47 -12.14
C CYS A 754 -6.20 -45.23 -13.35
N ALA A 755 -5.72 -44.49 -14.35
CA ALA A 755 -6.47 -44.21 -15.60
C ALA A 755 -6.44 -45.36 -16.60
N GLY A 756 -5.62 -46.38 -16.42
CA GLY A 756 -5.41 -47.44 -17.39
C GLY A 756 -4.51 -47.05 -18.58
N ALA A 757 -3.64 -46.04 -18.39
CA ALA A 757 -2.69 -45.55 -19.36
C ALA A 757 -1.40 -46.42 -19.37
N THR A 758 -0.55 -46.25 -20.38
CA THR A 758 0.78 -46.87 -20.46
C THR A 758 1.82 -45.87 -19.90
N LEU A 759 2.54 -46.27 -18.87
CA LEU A 759 3.64 -45.52 -18.26
C LEU A 759 4.98 -45.87 -18.90
N HIS A 760 5.67 -44.90 -19.48
CA HIS A 760 7.01 -45.06 -20.01
C HIS A 760 8.05 -44.60 -18.97
N LEU A 761 8.94 -45.52 -18.61
CA LEU A 761 10.06 -45.23 -17.72
C LEU A 761 11.36 -45.17 -18.53
N PRO A 762 12.21 -44.17 -18.32
CA PRO A 762 13.54 -44.14 -18.94
C PRO A 762 14.42 -45.26 -18.35
N PRO A 763 15.38 -45.80 -19.10
CA PRO A 763 16.38 -46.75 -18.58
C PRO A 763 17.13 -46.15 -17.38
N ALA A 764 17.48 -46.98 -16.39
CA ALA A 764 18.07 -46.56 -15.12
C ALA A 764 19.42 -45.80 -15.27
N GLU A 765 20.09 -46.00 -16.40
CA GLU A 765 21.40 -45.41 -16.72
C GLU A 765 21.28 -43.93 -17.22
N ILE A 766 20.08 -43.47 -17.55
CA ILE A 766 19.87 -42.17 -18.14
C ILE A 766 19.44 -41.18 -17.03
N GLY A 767 20.31 -40.21 -16.77
CA GLY A 767 20.00 -39.16 -15.79
C GLY A 767 18.79 -38.31 -16.21
N THR A 768 18.09 -37.73 -15.24
CA THR A 768 16.82 -36.97 -15.38
C THR A 768 16.84 -35.90 -16.48
N ARG A 769 17.98 -35.23 -16.73
CA ARG A 769 18.12 -34.20 -17.79
C ARG A 769 18.10 -34.77 -19.20
N CYS A 770 18.62 -35.98 -19.40
CA CYS A 770 18.61 -36.64 -20.72
C CYS A 770 17.31 -37.39 -20.97
N ALA A 771 16.64 -37.86 -19.92
CA ALA A 771 15.37 -38.59 -19.99
C ALA A 771 14.24 -37.77 -20.63
N ALA A 772 14.12 -36.48 -20.31
CA ALA A 772 13.12 -35.60 -20.90
C ALA A 772 13.30 -35.42 -22.42
N GLY A 773 14.52 -35.33 -22.91
CA GLY A 773 14.83 -35.22 -24.33
C GLY A 773 14.52 -36.51 -25.14
N LEU A 774 14.78 -37.67 -24.55
CA LEU A 774 14.44 -39.00 -25.16
C LEU A 774 12.94 -39.25 -25.22
N VAL A 775 12.22 -38.89 -24.17
CA VAL A 775 10.77 -38.99 -24.15
C VAL A 775 10.13 -38.02 -25.14
N ALA A 776 10.62 -36.79 -25.25
CA ALA A 776 10.16 -35.83 -26.25
C ALA A 776 10.46 -36.31 -27.70
N GLY A 777 11.59 -36.91 -27.94
CA GLY A 777 11.95 -37.52 -29.25
C GLY A 777 11.07 -38.72 -29.59
N ALA A 778 10.81 -39.61 -28.64
CA ALA A 778 9.91 -40.76 -28.82
C ALA A 778 8.43 -40.34 -28.94
N ALA A 779 8.03 -39.27 -28.27
CA ALA A 779 6.72 -38.62 -28.35
C ALA A 779 6.46 -38.06 -29.74
N ALA A 780 7.42 -37.31 -30.30
CA ALA A 780 7.31 -36.72 -31.63
C ALA A 780 7.19 -37.81 -32.74
N ALA A 781 7.81 -38.95 -32.53
CA ALA A 781 7.79 -40.07 -33.50
C ALA A 781 6.46 -40.88 -33.48
N ARG A 782 5.64 -40.75 -32.44
CA ARG A 782 4.43 -41.59 -32.20
C ARG A 782 3.13 -40.80 -31.91
N GLY A 783 3.12 -39.47 -32.12
CA GLY A 783 1.92 -38.64 -31.88
C GLY A 783 1.62 -38.38 -30.41
N PHE A 784 2.61 -38.35 -29.56
CA PHE A 784 2.48 -38.02 -28.14
C PHE A 784 2.13 -36.55 -27.87
N SER A 785 1.19 -36.30 -27.01
CA SER A 785 1.11 -35.04 -26.30
C SER A 785 2.08 -35.09 -25.11
N ALA A 786 3.27 -34.52 -25.27
CA ALA A 786 4.21 -34.36 -24.15
C ALA A 786 3.69 -33.27 -23.22
N ASN A 787 3.11 -33.66 -22.10
CA ASN A 787 2.72 -32.73 -21.03
C ASN A 787 3.93 -32.53 -20.11
N THR A 788 4.90 -31.73 -20.58
CA THR A 788 5.92 -31.17 -19.72
C THR A 788 5.33 -29.92 -19.08
N GLY A 789 4.86 -30.01 -17.84
CA GLY A 789 4.51 -28.84 -17.05
C GLY A 789 5.68 -27.87 -16.98
N ARG A 790 5.49 -26.65 -17.50
CA ARG A 790 6.27 -25.48 -17.18
C ARG A 790 5.75 -24.87 -15.91
#